data_caaa4f40589c8cb3586ec1d231c2c683
#
_entry.id   caaa4f40589c8cb3586ec1d231c2c683
#
_cell.length_a   1.000
_cell.length_b   1.000
_cell.length_c   1.000
_cell.angle_alpha   90.00
_cell.angle_beta   90.00
_cell.angle_gamma   90.00
#
_symmetry.space_group_name_H-M   'P 1'
#
loop_
_entity.id
_entity.type
_entity.pdbx_description
1 polymer ?
#
loop_
_entity_poly.entity_id
_entity_poly.type
_entity_poly.pdbx_seq_one_letter_code
_entity_poly.pdbx_strand_id
1 'polypeptide(L)'
;MNITPLFTKHKCSIAVVIAISGLMLGCNDSSTDKTELTGDAYYKSIALNYLSHMTLSEKIDVVSGSDIGLSANPINLKRSAWGSVGTINGVLNEELDLPAVKLSDGPAGVKSAPYLVDEELSDSYATAFPIGSLLASTWDVALVEELAKSLGDEAKELGTDFLLTPGMNIQRNPLAGRNFEYFSEDPIVSGKMAAAIVNGVQSQGVGATLKHFFGNESESNRLYVDTIATPRTLREIYLKGFRIAIDESQPWSIMSSYNKVNGSYVGHRKDATTDMLRGEWGFNGFVMTDWGADDVNNDTDSPARLMNAGNDLVMAGGDHIKEALQASIENGDLDESTLDENVVRILTQAQKTLSYNDYDYSGVPNSEQSIEIARRAGAEGMVLVKNESALPINSDTQSVAMFGVAQNATYKGGLGSGNVLSKYTIDIATGLSERFTVNEDLKTWYQAYFDSNKIAHNDSWGPLAYYEIDEAPVSGNSELETLVSESALVDDIAVISISRQAGEGADRTATEGDYYLTSDEMDMITQVSAAFHEQDKKVVVVINNNGVIDTSRWSDKVDSILIAYMGGQEMGYQVADLLSGDVNPSGKLAQTFPKSYTDVPNSDSFPGIDEDNDGEVDKIYYNEGIYVGYRYYSSKGVDVSYPFGYGLSYTTFTIDSAAISNNDLSDGYSGHLTLSASVTNTGNVSGKEVAQVYVTAPEVKLKKPTIELKAFAKTSELSPGTSETLTFNISSFELASFDPSSNAWIIEPGTYNVYISNSSDISNTSPISFDIGEEIVVAQTSPGSLGIIDDSIIDIDVE
;
A
#
# COMPACT_ATOMS: atom_id res chain seq x y z
N MET A 1 17.41 59.58 -9.56
CA MET A 1 16.79 59.65 -10.90
C MET A 1 16.28 58.26 -11.17
N ASN A 2 14.97 58.14 -11.19
CA ASN A 2 14.22 56.92 -11.45
C ASN A 2 14.41 56.42 -12.89
N ILE A 3 14.55 55.09 -13.08
CA ILE A 3 14.04 54.41 -14.26
C ILE A 3 13.63 53.02 -13.80
N THR A 4 12.30 52.82 -13.67
CA THR A 4 11.61 51.56 -13.57
C THR A 4 11.31 51.05 -15.01
N PRO A 5 11.46 49.81 -15.36
CA PRO A 5 10.75 49.22 -16.50
C PRO A 5 9.47 48.48 -16.03
N LEU A 6 8.32 49.03 -16.41
CA LEU A 6 7.06 48.34 -16.44
C LEU A 6 7.14 47.17 -17.46
N PHE A 7 7.00 45.95 -16.96
CA PHE A 7 6.53 44.84 -17.79
C PHE A 7 5.07 44.55 -17.45
N THR A 8 4.20 45.04 -18.32
CA THR A 8 2.78 44.65 -18.34
C THR A 8 2.65 43.24 -18.91
N LYS A 9 2.38 42.27 -18.05
CA LYS A 9 1.91 40.93 -18.47
C LYS A 9 0.52 41.09 -19.10
N HIS A 10 0.40 40.83 -20.38
CA HIS A 10 -0.91 40.63 -21.02
C HIS A 10 -1.41 39.25 -20.66
N LYS A 11 -2.48 39.20 -19.90
CA LYS A 11 -3.32 38.00 -19.78
C LYS A 11 -4.06 37.84 -21.10
N CYS A 12 -3.61 36.92 -21.96
CA CYS A 12 -4.44 36.41 -23.04
C CYS A 12 -5.41 35.35 -22.47
N SER A 13 -6.59 35.77 -22.11
CA SER A 13 -7.73 34.84 -21.97
C SER A 13 -8.16 34.45 -23.40
N ILE A 14 -7.65 33.32 -23.88
CA ILE A 14 -8.07 32.76 -25.16
C ILE A 14 -9.39 32.03 -24.92
N ALA A 15 -10.49 32.66 -25.30
CA ALA A 15 -11.77 31.98 -25.47
C ALA A 15 -11.68 31.16 -26.77
N VAL A 16 -11.40 29.89 -26.68
CA VAL A 16 -11.34 28.98 -27.82
C VAL A 16 -12.75 28.71 -28.32
N VAL A 17 -13.12 29.37 -29.42
CA VAL A 17 -14.31 29.03 -30.21
C VAL A 17 -13.88 27.97 -31.22
N ILE A 18 -14.25 26.71 -30.96
CA ILE A 18 -13.99 25.61 -31.91
C ILE A 18 -15.02 25.70 -33.01
N ALA A 19 -14.58 26.11 -34.23
CA ALA A 19 -15.37 26.01 -35.44
C ALA A 19 -15.04 24.68 -36.13
N ILE A 20 -15.89 23.68 -35.98
CA ILE A 20 -15.82 22.45 -36.77
C ILE A 20 -16.50 22.76 -38.15
N SER A 21 -15.67 22.85 -39.18
CA SER A 21 -16.14 22.95 -40.57
C SER A 21 -16.46 21.56 -41.12
N GLY A 22 -17.65 21.07 -40.86
CA GLY A 22 -18.25 19.92 -41.53
C GLY A 22 -19.19 20.37 -42.61
N LEU A 23 -18.95 20.00 -43.87
CA LEU A 23 -19.93 20.17 -44.98
C LEU A 23 -21.20 19.38 -44.64
N MET A 24 -22.29 20.10 -44.45
CA MET A 24 -23.66 19.55 -44.58
C MET A 24 -24.53 20.53 -45.27
N LEU A 25 -25.09 20.08 -46.36
CA LEU A 25 -26.19 20.74 -47.08
C LEU A 25 -27.52 20.58 -46.32
N GLY A 26 -28.12 21.69 -45.97
CA GLY A 26 -29.55 21.91 -45.95
C GLY A 26 -30.39 21.38 -44.81
N CYS A 27 -30.92 22.26 -44.07
CA CYS A 27 -32.26 22.59 -43.63
C CYS A 27 -32.35 23.04 -42.17
N ASN A 28 -32.94 24.22 -41.97
CA ASN A 28 -33.33 24.84 -40.70
C ASN A 28 -33.91 23.91 -39.67
N ASP A 29 -33.38 23.95 -38.40
CA ASP A 29 -34.18 24.51 -37.31
C ASP A 29 -33.30 24.70 -36.04
N SER A 30 -33.67 25.67 -35.26
CA SER A 30 -33.00 26.26 -34.13
C SER A 30 -32.99 25.39 -32.85
N SER A 31 -31.93 25.42 -32.20
CA SER A 31 -31.54 25.09 -30.80
C SER A 31 -30.48 24.02 -30.76
N THR A 32 -29.23 24.38 -31.04
CA THR A 32 -28.11 23.58 -30.63
C THR A 32 -27.83 23.90 -29.15
N ASP A 33 -28.29 23.02 -28.25
CA ASP A 33 -27.72 22.88 -26.93
C ASP A 33 -26.23 22.54 -27.11
N LYS A 34 -25.35 23.53 -26.92
CA LYS A 34 -23.91 23.28 -26.71
C LYS A 34 -23.80 22.66 -25.33
N THR A 35 -23.77 21.34 -25.25
CA THR A 35 -23.37 20.64 -24.04
C THR A 35 -21.94 21.11 -23.74
N GLU A 36 -21.72 21.93 -22.71
CA GLU A 36 -20.38 22.26 -22.26
C GLU A 36 -19.70 20.97 -21.81
N LEU A 37 -18.54 20.67 -22.38
CA LEU A 37 -17.71 19.54 -21.94
C LEU A 37 -17.23 19.82 -20.53
N THR A 38 -17.31 18.83 -19.64
CA THR A 38 -16.85 18.90 -18.26
C THR A 38 -15.95 17.71 -17.93
N GLY A 39 -15.17 17.80 -16.88
CA GLY A 39 -14.29 16.72 -16.41
C GLY A 39 -13.27 16.29 -17.47
N ASP A 40 -12.98 15.00 -17.55
CA ASP A 40 -11.94 14.45 -18.45
C ASP A 40 -12.21 14.71 -19.93
N ALA A 41 -13.47 14.80 -20.35
CA ALA A 41 -13.81 15.15 -21.73
C ALA A 41 -13.35 16.58 -22.10
N TYR A 42 -13.42 17.51 -21.16
CA TYR A 42 -12.90 18.87 -21.31
C TYR A 42 -11.38 18.86 -21.44
N TYR A 43 -10.66 18.22 -20.52
CA TYR A 43 -9.20 18.13 -20.55
C TYR A 43 -8.69 17.40 -21.80
N LYS A 44 -9.37 16.32 -22.21
CA LYS A 44 -9.05 15.62 -23.45
C LYS A 44 -9.18 16.52 -24.67
N SER A 45 -10.19 17.40 -24.72
CA SER A 45 -10.36 18.35 -25.83
C SER A 45 -9.20 19.35 -25.92
N ILE A 46 -8.67 19.80 -24.80
CA ILE A 46 -7.48 20.65 -24.73
C ILE A 46 -6.21 19.85 -25.12
N ALA A 47 -6.06 18.63 -24.63
CA ALA A 47 -4.92 17.76 -24.99
C ALA A 47 -4.84 17.53 -26.52
N LEU A 48 -6.00 17.29 -27.18
CA LEU A 48 -6.05 17.17 -28.64
C LEU A 48 -5.67 18.46 -29.36
N ASN A 49 -6.00 19.62 -28.79
CA ASN A 49 -5.56 20.90 -29.32
C ASN A 49 -4.04 21.05 -29.19
N TYR A 50 -3.44 20.75 -28.05
CA TYR A 50 -1.98 20.78 -27.86
C TYR A 50 -1.28 19.85 -28.84
N LEU A 51 -1.75 18.59 -28.96
CA LEU A 51 -1.21 17.60 -29.88
C LEU A 51 -1.12 18.13 -31.32
N SER A 52 -2.12 18.89 -31.79
CA SER A 52 -2.15 19.44 -33.17
C SER A 52 -1.03 20.49 -33.46
N HIS A 53 -0.37 20.99 -32.43
CA HIS A 53 0.73 21.95 -32.50
C HIS A 53 2.11 21.36 -32.12
N MET A 54 2.18 20.02 -31.98
CA MET A 54 3.40 19.31 -31.62
C MET A 54 4.05 18.64 -32.84
N THR A 55 5.35 18.73 -32.91
CA THR A 55 6.18 17.93 -33.83
C THR A 55 6.33 16.49 -33.31
N LEU A 56 6.74 15.57 -34.19
CA LEU A 56 7.00 14.19 -33.80
C LEU A 56 8.05 14.08 -32.65
N SER A 57 9.11 14.88 -32.71
CA SER A 57 10.13 14.93 -31.64
C SER A 57 9.54 15.35 -30.30
N GLU A 58 8.64 16.35 -30.26
CA GLU A 58 7.99 16.81 -29.03
C GLU A 58 7.01 15.77 -28.47
N LYS A 59 6.29 15.02 -29.34
CA LYS A 59 5.46 13.90 -28.93
C LYS A 59 6.29 12.79 -28.27
N ILE A 60 7.44 12.45 -28.86
CA ILE A 60 8.39 11.48 -28.32
C ILE A 60 8.96 11.97 -26.99
N ASP A 61 9.25 13.27 -26.86
CA ASP A 61 9.72 13.85 -25.60
C ASP A 61 8.71 13.70 -24.46
N VAL A 62 7.42 13.88 -24.73
CA VAL A 62 6.36 13.74 -23.71
C VAL A 62 6.24 12.30 -23.18
N VAL A 63 6.31 11.29 -24.07
CA VAL A 63 6.20 9.88 -23.67
C VAL A 63 7.50 9.29 -23.12
N SER A 64 8.63 10.00 -23.30
CA SER A 64 9.93 9.65 -22.73
C SER A 64 10.16 10.51 -21.49
N GLY A 65 10.03 9.93 -20.29
CA GLY A 65 10.28 10.66 -19.06
C GLY A 65 11.74 11.16 -18.96
N SER A 66 12.03 11.86 -17.89
CA SER A 66 13.40 12.26 -17.54
C SER A 66 13.68 11.88 -16.10
N ASP A 67 14.81 11.21 -15.88
CA ASP A 67 15.36 11.04 -14.54
C ASP A 67 15.98 12.37 -14.08
N ILE A 68 15.55 12.87 -12.92
CA ILE A 68 16.22 14.01 -12.27
C ILE A 68 17.30 13.48 -11.34
N GLY A 69 18.00 12.46 -11.68
CA GLY A 69 19.02 11.77 -10.90
C GLY A 69 19.39 12.42 -9.57
N LEU A 70 19.43 11.67 -8.51
CA LEU A 70 19.94 12.08 -7.16
C LEU A 70 21.36 12.71 -7.21
N SER A 71 22.02 12.67 -8.37
CA SER A 71 23.32 13.27 -8.65
C SER A 71 23.27 14.70 -9.22
N ALA A 72 22.10 15.25 -9.53
CA ALA A 72 21.99 16.62 -10.00
C ALA A 72 22.44 17.57 -8.89
N ASN A 73 23.47 18.41 -9.20
CA ASN A 73 24.03 19.34 -8.25
C ASN A 73 22.93 20.27 -7.70
N PRO A 74 22.66 20.27 -6.40
CA PRO A 74 21.57 21.02 -5.77
C PRO A 74 21.57 22.50 -6.05
N ILE A 75 22.71 23.08 -6.41
CA ILE A 75 22.91 24.51 -6.60
C ILE A 75 22.21 25.06 -7.87
N ASN A 76 21.86 24.19 -8.83
CA ASN A 76 21.28 24.63 -10.11
C ASN A 76 19.78 24.27 -10.28
N LEU A 77 19.19 23.59 -9.33
CA LEU A 77 17.78 23.24 -9.37
C LEU A 77 16.96 24.31 -8.65
N LYS A 78 16.03 24.94 -9.36
CA LYS A 78 15.00 25.76 -8.72
C LYS A 78 14.32 24.95 -7.64
N ARG A 79 13.86 25.60 -6.55
CA ARG A 79 13.18 25.09 -5.32
C ARG A 79 12.45 23.76 -5.40
N SER A 80 12.08 23.27 -6.56
CA SER A 80 11.08 22.24 -6.78
C SER A 80 11.61 20.87 -7.18
N ALA A 81 12.92 20.68 -7.28
CA ALA A 81 13.46 19.44 -7.84
C ALA A 81 14.03 18.48 -6.80
N TRP A 82 14.07 18.88 -5.54
CA TRP A 82 14.57 18.05 -4.45
C TRP A 82 13.52 17.00 -4.05
N GLY A 83 13.90 15.73 -4.19
CA GLY A 83 13.01 14.59 -3.90
C GLY A 83 12.13 14.16 -5.07
N SER A 84 12.12 14.87 -6.19
CA SER A 84 11.53 14.36 -7.42
C SER A 84 12.39 13.21 -7.95
N VAL A 85 11.74 12.09 -8.29
CA VAL A 85 12.43 10.92 -8.89
C VAL A 85 12.41 10.98 -10.41
N GLY A 86 11.62 11.85 -11.01
CA GLY A 86 11.55 12.06 -12.45
C GLY A 86 10.52 13.11 -12.86
N THR A 87 10.45 13.36 -14.17
CA THR A 87 9.46 14.28 -14.77
C THR A 87 8.85 13.68 -16.03
N ILE A 88 7.62 14.09 -16.32
CA ILE A 88 7.08 14.10 -17.68
C ILE A 88 7.60 15.38 -18.31
N ASN A 89 8.20 15.29 -19.50
CA ASN A 89 8.80 16.44 -20.15
C ASN A 89 7.75 17.46 -20.60
N GLY A 90 8.05 18.73 -20.42
CA GLY A 90 7.27 19.84 -20.96
C GLY A 90 7.54 20.06 -22.44
N VAL A 91 6.74 20.93 -23.07
CA VAL A 91 6.90 21.30 -24.48
C VAL A 91 7.00 22.82 -24.61
N LEU A 92 8.07 23.29 -25.20
CA LEU A 92 8.28 24.71 -25.48
C LEU A 92 8.60 24.95 -26.96
N ASN A 93 7.63 25.55 -27.65
CA ASN A 93 7.79 25.97 -29.05
C ASN A 93 7.14 27.35 -29.29
N GLU A 94 6.94 27.76 -30.55
CA GLU A 94 6.34 29.05 -30.88
C GLU A 94 4.87 29.17 -30.47
N GLU A 95 4.16 28.05 -30.33
CA GLU A 95 2.71 27.98 -30.09
C GLU A 95 2.36 27.39 -28.71
N LEU A 96 3.27 26.62 -28.09
CA LEU A 96 3.08 25.92 -26.83
C LEU A 96 4.14 26.30 -25.81
N ASP A 97 3.70 26.51 -24.56
CA ASP A 97 4.52 26.65 -23.36
C ASP A 97 3.95 25.72 -22.28
N LEU A 98 4.19 24.41 -22.42
CA LEU A 98 3.69 23.39 -21.50
C LEU A 98 4.76 23.07 -20.47
N PRO A 99 4.45 23.18 -19.16
CA PRO A 99 5.40 22.90 -18.10
C PRO A 99 5.74 21.41 -18.00
N ALA A 100 6.91 21.07 -17.48
CA ALA A 100 7.22 19.73 -17.06
C ALA A 100 6.41 19.36 -15.80
N VAL A 101 6.01 18.09 -15.70
CA VAL A 101 5.22 17.54 -14.58
C VAL A 101 6.14 16.71 -13.68
N LYS A 102 6.09 16.92 -12.37
CA LYS A 102 7.01 16.36 -11.39
C LYS A 102 6.44 15.14 -10.72
N LEU A 103 7.25 14.08 -10.63
CA LEU A 103 6.95 12.81 -10.00
C LEU A 103 7.78 12.63 -8.74
N SER A 104 7.18 12.22 -7.61
CA SER A 104 7.90 11.91 -6.36
C SER A 104 7.46 10.57 -5.79
N ASP A 105 8.39 9.81 -5.19
CA ASP A 105 8.04 8.65 -4.39
C ASP A 105 7.19 9.05 -3.18
N GLY A 106 6.34 8.14 -2.71
CA GLY A 106 5.40 8.47 -1.67
C GLY A 106 4.66 7.39 -0.91
N PRO A 107 5.09 6.10 -0.86
CA PRO A 107 4.30 5.07 -0.16
C PRO A 107 4.04 5.35 1.32
N ALA A 108 4.99 5.99 2.03
CA ALA A 108 4.88 6.32 3.45
C ALA A 108 5.14 7.81 3.75
N GLY A 109 4.97 8.69 2.75
CA GLY A 109 5.25 10.13 2.81
C GLY A 109 6.01 10.61 1.59
N VAL A 110 6.00 11.91 1.31
CA VAL A 110 6.69 12.48 0.16
C VAL A 110 8.20 12.30 0.32
N LYS A 111 8.86 11.66 -0.65
CA LYS A 111 10.30 11.53 -0.65
C LYS A 111 10.94 12.85 -1.10
N SER A 112 11.10 13.76 -0.17
CA SER A 112 11.73 15.05 -0.37
C SER A 112 12.96 15.21 0.52
N ALA A 113 13.88 16.10 0.16
CA ALA A 113 15.02 16.44 0.99
C ALA A 113 15.10 17.95 1.19
N PRO A 114 15.53 18.45 2.36
CA PRO A 114 15.81 19.86 2.55
C PRO A 114 16.87 20.34 1.55
N TYR A 115 16.70 21.54 1.04
CA TYR A 115 17.64 22.20 0.12
C TYR A 115 18.28 23.40 0.77
N LEU A 116 19.40 23.87 0.23
CA LEU A 116 20.12 25.05 0.75
C LEU A 116 19.46 26.34 0.25
N VAL A 117 19.07 27.17 1.20
CA VAL A 117 18.66 28.58 0.95
C VAL A 117 19.63 29.45 1.68
N ASP A 118 20.41 30.31 0.97
CA ASP A 118 21.39 31.21 1.56
C ASP A 118 22.40 30.51 2.51
N GLU A 119 22.85 29.29 2.12
CA GLU A 119 23.77 28.41 2.87
C GLU A 119 23.13 27.75 4.13
N GLU A 120 21.86 27.93 4.41
CA GLU A 120 21.13 27.26 5.46
C GLU A 120 20.19 26.17 4.88
N LEU A 121 20.02 25.06 5.59
CA LEU A 121 19.04 24.03 5.19
C LEU A 121 17.62 24.54 5.37
N SER A 122 16.79 24.36 4.34
CA SER A 122 15.35 24.65 4.43
C SER A 122 14.65 23.73 5.43
N ASP A 123 13.51 24.16 5.97
CA ASP A 123 12.62 23.33 6.80
C ASP A 123 11.69 22.45 5.94
N SER A 124 12.07 22.11 4.71
CA SER A 124 11.29 21.33 3.74
C SER A 124 11.36 19.81 4.00
N TYR A 125 11.19 19.39 5.25
CA TYR A 125 11.04 17.97 5.59
C TYR A 125 9.61 17.53 5.34
N ALA A 126 9.46 16.26 4.86
CA ALA A 126 8.15 15.61 4.79
C ALA A 126 7.85 14.84 6.07
N THR A 127 6.57 14.62 6.34
CA THR A 127 6.13 13.72 7.40
C THR A 127 6.33 12.27 6.98
N ALA A 128 6.99 11.46 7.82
CA ALA A 128 6.96 10.01 7.69
C ALA A 128 5.67 9.49 8.33
N PHE A 129 4.73 9.06 7.48
CA PHE A 129 3.46 8.46 7.86
C PHE A 129 3.62 6.97 8.20
N PRO A 130 2.62 6.36 8.88
CA PRO A 130 2.57 4.91 9.07
C PRO A 130 2.60 4.15 7.73
N ILE A 131 3.24 2.97 7.72
CA ILE A 131 3.36 2.11 6.54
C ILE A 131 2.01 1.51 6.11
N GLY A 132 1.93 1.03 4.86
CA GLY A 132 0.71 0.46 4.27
C GLY A 132 0.08 -0.66 5.10
N SER A 133 0.90 -1.61 5.61
CA SER A 133 0.43 -2.70 6.48
C SER A 133 -0.25 -2.20 7.76
N LEU A 134 0.31 -1.14 8.37
CA LEU A 134 -0.26 -0.52 9.56
C LEU A 134 -1.56 0.25 9.24
N LEU A 135 -1.59 1.00 8.13
CA LEU A 135 -2.79 1.69 7.67
C LEU A 135 -3.93 0.71 7.36
N ALA A 136 -3.63 -0.43 6.72
CA ALA A 136 -4.61 -1.48 6.48
C ALA A 136 -5.16 -2.08 7.78
N SER A 137 -4.29 -2.23 8.80
CA SER A 137 -4.68 -2.74 10.11
C SER A 137 -5.61 -1.80 10.90
N THR A 138 -5.80 -0.55 10.46
CA THR A 138 -6.87 0.32 10.99
C THR A 138 -8.27 -0.17 10.64
N TRP A 139 -8.43 -0.82 9.48
CA TRP A 139 -9.73 -1.18 8.88
C TRP A 139 -10.70 0.01 8.79
N ASP A 140 -10.16 1.23 8.74
CA ASP A 140 -10.89 2.50 8.71
C ASP A 140 -10.56 3.27 7.43
N VAL A 141 -11.37 3.05 6.39
CA VAL A 141 -11.23 3.69 5.08
C VAL A 141 -11.29 5.22 5.18
N ALA A 142 -12.15 5.74 6.07
CA ALA A 142 -12.30 7.19 6.24
C ALA A 142 -11.06 7.83 6.91
N LEU A 143 -10.46 7.16 7.89
CA LEU A 143 -9.23 7.60 8.53
C LEU A 143 -8.05 7.60 7.55
N VAL A 144 -7.96 6.56 6.71
CA VAL A 144 -6.91 6.46 5.67
C VAL A 144 -7.10 7.55 4.61
N GLU A 145 -8.33 7.87 4.19
CA GLU A 145 -8.60 8.98 3.28
C GLU A 145 -8.24 10.34 3.91
N GLU A 146 -8.54 10.54 5.19
CA GLU A 146 -8.18 11.76 5.93
C GLU A 146 -6.65 11.94 6.00
N LEU A 147 -5.91 10.85 6.30
CA LEU A 147 -4.44 10.86 6.28
C LEU A 147 -3.92 11.17 4.87
N ALA A 148 -4.50 10.57 3.84
CA ALA A 148 -4.11 10.79 2.46
C ALA A 148 -4.35 12.24 1.98
N LYS A 149 -5.34 12.94 2.53
CA LYS A 149 -5.52 14.39 2.29
C LYS A 149 -4.33 15.19 2.84
N SER A 150 -3.83 14.85 4.03
CA SER A 150 -2.64 15.51 4.59
C SER A 150 -1.39 15.18 3.78
N LEU A 151 -1.24 13.92 3.34
CA LEU A 151 -0.15 13.51 2.44
C LEU A 151 -0.19 14.27 1.10
N GLY A 152 -1.38 14.42 0.51
CA GLY A 152 -1.59 15.20 -0.71
C GLY A 152 -1.31 16.69 -0.53
N ASP A 153 -1.67 17.28 0.61
CA ASP A 153 -1.38 18.68 0.93
C ASP A 153 0.13 18.92 1.11
N GLU A 154 0.85 18.00 1.77
CA GLU A 154 2.32 18.07 1.82
C GLU A 154 2.94 17.96 0.43
N ALA A 155 2.51 17.02 -0.40
CA ALA A 155 2.99 16.86 -1.77
C ALA A 155 2.76 18.12 -2.59
N LYS A 156 1.57 18.73 -2.48
CA LYS A 156 1.22 19.99 -3.10
C LYS A 156 2.15 21.12 -2.67
N GLU A 157 2.37 21.32 -1.37
CA GLU A 157 3.25 22.40 -0.86
C GLU A 157 4.73 22.16 -1.15
N LEU A 158 5.14 20.89 -1.38
CA LEU A 158 6.47 20.53 -1.84
C LEU A 158 6.62 20.60 -3.38
N GLY A 159 5.53 20.92 -4.10
CA GLY A 159 5.52 21.12 -5.55
C GLY A 159 5.56 19.84 -6.36
N THR A 160 5.02 18.73 -5.82
CA THR A 160 4.86 17.45 -6.49
C THR A 160 3.54 17.40 -7.25
N ASP A 161 3.58 17.06 -8.54
CA ASP A 161 2.40 16.93 -9.40
C ASP A 161 1.77 15.54 -9.34
N PHE A 162 2.60 14.49 -9.30
CA PHE A 162 2.19 13.09 -9.11
C PHE A 162 2.98 12.45 -7.98
N LEU A 163 2.27 11.80 -7.08
CA LEU A 163 2.84 11.00 -6.02
C LEU A 163 2.74 9.51 -6.40
N LEU A 164 3.88 8.79 -6.36
CA LEU A 164 3.97 7.38 -6.73
C LEU A 164 3.49 6.49 -5.56
N THR A 165 2.19 6.61 -5.28
CA THR A 165 1.48 5.91 -4.20
C THR A 165 0.01 5.70 -4.60
N PRO A 166 -0.66 4.66 -4.05
CA PRO A 166 -0.15 3.62 -3.15
C PRO A 166 0.46 2.42 -3.88
N GLY A 167 1.39 1.73 -3.21
CA GLY A 167 1.70 0.34 -3.48
C GLY A 167 0.57 -0.55 -2.94
N MET A 168 0.10 -1.57 -3.73
CA MET A 168 -1.09 -2.32 -3.33
C MET A 168 -1.07 -3.80 -3.72
N ASN A 169 0.09 -4.34 -4.06
CA ASN A 169 0.23 -5.77 -4.36
C ASN A 169 -0.21 -6.64 -3.18
N ILE A 170 -0.55 -7.88 -3.45
CA ILE A 170 -1.03 -8.80 -2.42
C ILE A 170 0.16 -9.30 -1.57
N GLN A 171 -0.01 -9.31 -0.26
CA GLN A 171 0.96 -9.88 0.68
C GLN A 171 0.86 -11.42 0.62
N ARG A 172 1.36 -11.98 -0.49
CA ARG A 172 1.28 -13.40 -0.85
C ARG A 172 2.09 -14.30 0.08
N ASN A 173 3.29 -13.85 0.44
CA ASN A 173 4.20 -14.56 1.33
C ASN A 173 4.73 -13.62 2.42
N PRO A 174 4.85 -14.07 3.69
CA PRO A 174 5.37 -13.26 4.79
C PRO A 174 6.76 -12.67 4.57
N LEU A 175 7.56 -13.29 3.69
CA LEU A 175 8.95 -12.91 3.45
C LEU A 175 9.13 -11.90 2.32
N ALA A 176 8.07 -11.54 1.57
CA ALA A 176 8.21 -10.55 0.51
C ALA A 176 8.66 -9.19 1.07
N GLY A 177 9.74 -8.65 0.49
CA GLY A 177 10.47 -7.50 1.03
C GLY A 177 9.65 -6.22 1.08
N ARG A 178 8.73 -6.02 0.12
CA ARG A 178 7.87 -4.82 0.01
C ARG A 178 6.50 -4.97 0.68
N ASN A 179 6.25 -6.03 1.47
CA ASN A 179 4.99 -6.17 2.21
C ASN A 179 4.68 -4.97 3.10
N PHE A 180 5.69 -4.27 3.62
CA PHE A 180 5.51 -3.10 4.49
C PHE A 180 4.68 -1.99 3.83
N GLU A 181 4.88 -1.74 2.54
CA GLU A 181 4.17 -0.68 1.80
C GLU A 181 2.84 -1.14 1.20
N TYR A 182 2.62 -2.46 1.11
CA TYR A 182 1.37 -3.05 0.67
C TYR A 182 0.38 -3.18 1.82
N PHE A 183 -0.89 -3.40 1.50
CA PHE A 183 -1.94 -3.34 2.52
C PHE A 183 -2.24 -4.69 3.16
N SER A 184 -2.53 -5.74 2.36
CA SER A 184 -3.14 -6.95 2.89
C SER A 184 -2.88 -8.19 2.02
N GLU A 185 -3.13 -9.37 2.60
CA GLU A 185 -3.31 -10.64 1.88
C GLU A 185 -4.69 -10.74 1.20
N ASP A 186 -5.61 -9.79 1.49
CA ASP A 186 -6.98 -9.77 0.96
C ASP A 186 -7.18 -8.64 -0.05
N PRO A 187 -7.68 -8.93 -1.28
CA PRO A 187 -7.87 -7.93 -2.32
C PRO A 187 -8.97 -6.91 -2.01
N ILE A 188 -9.96 -7.21 -1.15
CA ILE A 188 -11.00 -6.25 -0.73
C ILE A 188 -10.36 -5.17 0.16
N VAL A 189 -9.58 -5.58 1.17
CA VAL A 189 -8.87 -4.64 2.04
C VAL A 189 -7.89 -3.81 1.23
N SER A 190 -7.05 -4.46 0.39
CA SER A 190 -6.06 -3.75 -0.44
C SER A 190 -6.73 -2.74 -1.38
N GLY A 191 -7.81 -3.12 -2.05
CA GLY A 191 -8.52 -2.25 -2.99
C GLY A 191 -9.19 -1.04 -2.32
N LYS A 192 -9.88 -1.25 -1.18
CA LYS A 192 -10.56 -0.18 -0.43
C LYS A 192 -9.55 0.82 0.17
N MET A 193 -8.45 0.33 0.76
CA MET A 193 -7.41 1.21 1.31
C MET A 193 -6.68 1.98 0.21
N ALA A 194 -6.40 1.34 -0.92
CA ALA A 194 -5.81 2.01 -2.08
C ALA A 194 -6.73 3.12 -2.63
N ALA A 195 -8.03 2.84 -2.76
CA ALA A 195 -9.00 3.85 -3.19
C ALA A 195 -9.03 5.06 -2.24
N ALA A 196 -8.96 4.84 -0.92
CA ALA A 196 -8.91 5.91 0.07
C ALA A 196 -7.68 6.81 -0.10
N ILE A 197 -6.49 6.20 -0.30
CA ILE A 197 -5.26 6.97 -0.58
C ILE A 197 -5.41 7.79 -1.85
N VAL A 198 -5.88 7.20 -2.96
CA VAL A 198 -6.08 7.90 -4.23
C VAL A 198 -7.04 9.08 -4.07
N ASN A 199 -8.20 8.85 -3.45
CA ASN A 199 -9.21 9.90 -3.24
C ASN A 199 -8.66 11.05 -2.39
N GLY A 200 -7.95 10.74 -1.29
CA GLY A 200 -7.37 11.74 -0.43
C GLY A 200 -6.32 12.59 -1.15
N VAL A 201 -5.33 11.97 -1.79
CA VAL A 201 -4.26 12.65 -2.52
C VAL A 201 -4.82 13.50 -3.68
N GLN A 202 -5.69 12.92 -4.51
CA GLN A 202 -6.25 13.61 -5.67
C GLN A 202 -7.18 14.78 -5.29
N SER A 203 -7.80 14.73 -4.10
CA SER A 203 -8.61 15.84 -3.59
C SER A 203 -7.79 17.12 -3.38
N GLN A 204 -6.45 17.03 -3.28
CA GLN A 204 -5.54 18.16 -3.12
C GLN A 204 -4.97 18.67 -4.45
N GLY A 205 -5.36 18.08 -5.61
CA GLY A 205 -4.85 18.44 -6.93
C GLY A 205 -3.51 17.81 -7.28
N VAL A 206 -3.11 16.76 -6.56
CA VAL A 206 -1.93 15.93 -6.82
C VAL A 206 -2.39 14.58 -7.39
N GLY A 207 -1.78 14.12 -8.49
CA GLY A 207 -2.09 12.82 -9.06
C GLY A 207 -1.58 11.68 -8.18
N ALA A 208 -2.37 10.62 -8.03
CA ALA A 208 -1.96 9.38 -7.40
C ALA A 208 -1.64 8.32 -8.46
N THR A 209 -0.69 7.43 -8.15
CA THR A 209 -0.24 6.35 -9.04
C THR A 209 -0.39 5.01 -8.34
N LEU A 210 -1.36 4.19 -8.75
CA LEU A 210 -1.48 2.81 -8.26
C LEU A 210 -0.30 1.97 -8.75
N LYS A 211 0.36 1.21 -7.87
CA LYS A 211 1.53 0.40 -8.20
C LYS A 211 1.60 -0.89 -7.36
N HIS A 212 2.25 -1.96 -7.85
CA HIS A 212 2.82 -2.15 -9.17
C HIS A 212 1.89 -3.10 -9.95
N PHE A 213 1.35 -2.69 -11.04
CA PHE A 213 0.35 -3.43 -11.82
C PHE A 213 1.04 -4.54 -12.61
N PHE A 214 0.88 -5.76 -12.36
CA PHE A 214 0.44 -6.71 -11.36
C PHE A 214 1.43 -7.90 -11.30
N GLY A 215 1.33 -8.80 -10.30
CA GLY A 215 2.11 -10.04 -10.25
C GLY A 215 3.54 -9.86 -9.68
N ASN A 216 3.82 -8.74 -9.02
CA ASN A 216 5.13 -8.41 -8.41
C ASN A 216 5.05 -8.53 -6.88
N GLU A 217 4.98 -9.77 -6.39
CA GLU A 217 4.89 -10.09 -4.96
C GLU A 217 6.19 -10.69 -4.39
N SER A 218 7.35 -10.46 -5.07
CA SER A 218 8.71 -10.84 -4.65
C SER A 218 9.72 -9.84 -5.20
N GLU A 219 10.79 -9.60 -4.47
CA GLU A 219 11.89 -8.73 -4.89
C GLU A 219 13.04 -9.49 -5.58
N SER A 220 13.06 -10.82 -5.43
CA SER A 220 14.10 -11.68 -5.98
C SER A 220 14.04 -11.70 -7.51
N ASN A 221 15.10 -11.22 -8.16
CA ASN A 221 15.24 -11.07 -9.60
C ASN A 221 14.06 -10.38 -10.30
N ARG A 222 13.42 -9.41 -9.63
CA ARG A 222 12.14 -8.78 -10.00
C ARG A 222 12.10 -8.20 -11.42
N LEU A 223 13.27 -7.84 -12.00
CA LEU A 223 13.38 -7.30 -13.35
C LEU A 223 13.19 -8.37 -14.45
N TYR A 224 13.44 -9.65 -14.14
CA TYR A 224 13.52 -10.71 -15.15
C TYR A 224 12.60 -11.89 -14.85
N VAL A 225 12.18 -12.05 -13.60
CA VAL A 225 11.37 -13.17 -13.14
C VAL A 225 10.03 -13.26 -13.89
N ASP A 226 9.60 -14.49 -14.19
CA ASP A 226 8.29 -14.76 -14.80
C ASP A 226 7.31 -15.32 -13.74
N THR A 227 6.30 -14.55 -13.42
CA THR A 227 5.19 -14.98 -12.56
C THR A 227 4.23 -15.84 -13.37
N ILE A 228 4.10 -17.11 -12.98
CA ILE A 228 3.24 -18.10 -13.64
C ILE A 228 1.97 -18.31 -12.80
N ALA A 229 0.82 -17.95 -13.36
CA ALA A 229 -0.46 -18.05 -12.67
C ALA A 229 -1.63 -18.25 -13.63
N THR A 230 -2.71 -18.90 -13.14
CA THR A 230 -3.93 -19.06 -13.93
C THR A 230 -4.66 -17.73 -14.11
N PRO A 231 -5.44 -17.52 -15.18
CA PRO A 231 -6.26 -16.31 -15.36
C PRO A 231 -7.24 -16.10 -14.19
N ARG A 232 -7.76 -17.17 -13.61
CA ARG A 232 -8.63 -17.11 -12.44
C ARG A 232 -7.90 -16.55 -11.23
N THR A 233 -6.74 -17.12 -10.90
CA THR A 233 -5.87 -16.66 -9.81
C THR A 233 -5.54 -15.18 -9.96
N LEU A 234 -5.08 -14.76 -11.16
CA LEU A 234 -4.76 -13.37 -11.44
C LEU A 234 -5.97 -12.45 -11.23
N ARG A 235 -7.15 -12.84 -11.76
CA ARG A 235 -8.34 -11.99 -11.69
C ARG A 235 -8.98 -11.92 -10.30
N GLU A 236 -9.04 -13.05 -9.57
CA GLU A 236 -9.72 -13.10 -8.25
C GLU A 236 -8.86 -12.58 -7.10
N ILE A 237 -7.51 -12.64 -7.21
CA ILE A 237 -6.58 -12.24 -6.14
C ILE A 237 -5.78 -11.00 -6.53
N TYR A 238 -4.92 -11.09 -7.55
CA TYR A 238 -3.88 -10.08 -7.82
C TYR A 238 -4.39 -8.86 -8.58
N LEU A 239 -5.49 -8.98 -9.31
CA LEU A 239 -6.10 -7.89 -10.09
C LEU A 239 -7.38 -7.35 -9.47
N LYS A 240 -8.04 -8.11 -8.58
CA LYS A 240 -9.32 -7.69 -7.97
C LYS A 240 -9.18 -6.41 -7.16
N GLY A 241 -8.10 -6.28 -6.37
CA GLY A 241 -7.82 -5.06 -5.61
C GLY A 241 -7.63 -3.83 -6.51
N PHE A 242 -6.87 -3.96 -7.60
CA PHE A 242 -6.70 -2.89 -8.59
C PHE A 242 -8.03 -2.49 -9.21
N ARG A 243 -8.88 -3.47 -9.55
CA ARG A 243 -10.21 -3.19 -10.09
C ARG A 243 -11.07 -2.39 -9.12
N ILE A 244 -11.11 -2.78 -7.83
CA ILE A 244 -11.86 -2.06 -6.79
C ILE A 244 -11.33 -0.63 -6.66
N ALA A 245 -10.00 -0.44 -6.59
CA ALA A 245 -9.40 0.88 -6.47
C ALA A 245 -9.74 1.78 -7.66
N ILE A 246 -9.73 1.25 -8.90
CA ILE A 246 -10.09 2.00 -10.11
C ILE A 246 -11.58 2.38 -10.08
N ASP A 247 -12.46 1.44 -9.77
CA ASP A 247 -13.91 1.69 -9.76
C ASP A 247 -14.29 2.75 -8.71
N GLU A 248 -13.61 2.80 -7.55
CA GLU A 248 -13.95 3.69 -6.44
C GLU A 248 -13.20 5.03 -6.45
N SER A 249 -12.11 5.18 -7.23
CA SER A 249 -11.28 6.40 -7.14
C SER A 249 -10.81 6.97 -8.48
N GLN A 250 -10.77 6.18 -9.57
CA GLN A 250 -10.23 6.63 -10.86
C GLN A 250 -8.87 7.33 -10.72
N PRO A 251 -7.77 6.59 -10.43
CA PRO A 251 -6.44 7.17 -10.29
C PRO A 251 -6.00 7.86 -11.57
N TRP A 252 -5.21 8.94 -11.47
CA TRP A 252 -4.72 9.64 -12.66
C TRP A 252 -3.65 8.87 -13.39
N SER A 253 -2.96 7.96 -12.70
CA SER A 253 -1.97 7.06 -13.32
C SER A 253 -1.88 5.70 -12.64
N ILE A 254 -1.33 4.75 -13.38
CA ILE A 254 -0.96 3.40 -12.92
C ILE A 254 0.48 3.14 -13.37
N MET A 255 1.26 2.47 -12.50
CA MET A 255 2.63 2.02 -12.83
C MET A 255 2.62 0.52 -13.09
N SER A 256 3.04 0.09 -14.29
CA SER A 256 3.25 -1.32 -14.61
C SER A 256 4.44 -1.88 -13.84
N SER A 257 4.35 -3.14 -13.44
CA SER A 257 5.41 -3.82 -12.69
C SER A 257 6.59 -4.22 -13.59
N TYR A 258 7.72 -4.56 -12.96
CA TYR A 258 8.93 -5.00 -13.63
C TYR A 258 8.83 -6.38 -14.28
N ASN A 259 8.17 -7.32 -13.59
CA ASN A 259 8.19 -8.75 -13.89
C ASN A 259 7.45 -9.12 -15.17
N LYS A 260 7.73 -10.33 -15.65
CA LYS A 260 6.85 -11.00 -16.61
C LYS A 260 5.68 -11.66 -15.88
N VAL A 261 4.60 -11.86 -16.62
CA VAL A 261 3.47 -12.71 -16.22
C VAL A 261 3.14 -13.61 -17.39
N ASN A 262 3.20 -14.93 -17.17
CA ASN A 262 2.92 -15.94 -18.20
C ASN A 262 3.70 -15.70 -19.50
N GLY A 263 5.01 -15.41 -19.37
CA GLY A 263 5.96 -15.29 -20.48
C GLY A 263 6.09 -13.90 -21.12
N SER A 264 5.35 -12.88 -20.63
CA SER A 264 5.41 -11.53 -21.21
C SER A 264 5.52 -10.47 -20.11
N TYR A 265 6.40 -9.49 -20.30
CA TYR A 265 6.46 -8.31 -19.42
C TYR A 265 5.11 -7.62 -19.33
N VAL A 266 4.73 -7.24 -18.10
CA VAL A 266 3.41 -6.62 -17.86
C VAL A 266 3.22 -5.36 -18.69
N GLY A 267 4.24 -4.51 -18.80
CA GLY A 267 4.22 -3.31 -19.64
C GLY A 267 3.98 -3.58 -21.14
N HIS A 268 4.33 -4.77 -21.65
CA HIS A 268 4.12 -5.19 -23.05
C HIS A 268 2.77 -5.89 -23.30
N ARG A 269 1.96 -6.09 -22.25
CA ARG A 269 0.71 -6.86 -22.33
C ARG A 269 -0.48 -5.97 -22.72
N LYS A 270 -0.75 -5.85 -24.01
CA LYS A 270 -1.94 -5.11 -24.52
C LYS A 270 -3.25 -5.63 -23.92
N ASP A 271 -3.37 -6.96 -23.74
CA ASP A 271 -4.53 -7.60 -23.14
C ASP A 271 -4.78 -7.12 -21.69
N ALA A 272 -3.72 -6.76 -20.97
CA ALA A 272 -3.81 -6.21 -19.61
C ALA A 272 -3.96 -4.68 -19.61
N THR A 273 -3.04 -3.95 -20.26
CA THR A 273 -2.95 -2.48 -20.16
C THR A 273 -3.99 -1.74 -21.02
N THR A 274 -4.45 -2.34 -22.10
CA THR A 274 -5.48 -1.74 -22.97
C THR A 274 -6.81 -2.45 -22.83
N ASP A 275 -6.87 -3.75 -23.15
CA ASP A 275 -8.15 -4.45 -23.30
C ASP A 275 -8.87 -4.59 -21.93
N MET A 276 -8.12 -4.96 -20.88
CA MET A 276 -8.67 -5.08 -19.53
C MET A 276 -8.77 -3.73 -18.80
N LEU A 277 -7.66 -3.00 -18.61
CA LEU A 277 -7.69 -1.74 -17.85
C LEU A 277 -8.64 -0.72 -18.45
N ARG A 278 -8.53 -0.48 -19.76
CA ARG A 278 -9.33 0.56 -20.44
C ARG A 278 -10.65 0.02 -20.95
N GLY A 279 -10.62 -1.18 -21.56
CA GLY A 279 -11.80 -1.77 -22.19
C GLY A 279 -12.79 -2.37 -21.20
N GLU A 280 -12.34 -3.19 -20.25
CA GLU A 280 -13.22 -3.85 -19.26
C GLU A 280 -13.50 -2.95 -18.04
N TRP A 281 -12.49 -2.18 -17.55
CA TRP A 281 -12.58 -1.44 -16.28
C TRP A 281 -12.82 0.06 -16.47
N GLY A 282 -12.72 0.58 -17.69
CA GLY A 282 -12.97 2.00 -17.97
C GLY A 282 -11.95 2.94 -17.34
N PHE A 283 -10.71 2.50 -17.15
CA PHE A 283 -9.63 3.36 -16.66
C PHE A 283 -9.32 4.50 -17.64
N ASN A 284 -9.34 5.73 -17.16
CA ASN A 284 -9.20 6.94 -17.97
C ASN A 284 -7.83 7.65 -17.79
N GLY A 285 -6.99 7.18 -16.88
CA GLY A 285 -5.67 7.72 -16.64
C GLY A 285 -4.62 7.26 -17.67
N PHE A 286 -3.35 7.57 -17.41
CA PHE A 286 -2.25 7.02 -18.20
C PHE A 286 -1.51 5.90 -17.42
N VAL A 287 -0.81 5.03 -18.16
CA VAL A 287 0.04 3.98 -17.61
C VAL A 287 1.49 4.41 -17.80
N MET A 288 2.31 4.32 -16.74
CA MET A 288 3.76 4.50 -16.80
C MET A 288 4.48 3.19 -16.51
N THR A 289 5.73 3.05 -16.97
CA THR A 289 6.61 1.96 -16.52
C THR A 289 7.12 2.23 -15.12
N ASP A 290 7.52 1.19 -14.40
CA ASP A 290 8.49 1.33 -13.32
C ASP A 290 9.85 1.75 -13.88
N TRP A 291 10.78 2.23 -13.03
CA TRP A 291 12.06 2.84 -13.44
C TRP A 291 13.00 1.82 -14.08
N GLY A 292 13.32 2.01 -15.38
CA GLY A 292 14.20 1.11 -16.12
C GLY A 292 13.55 -0.20 -16.57
N ALA A 293 12.22 -0.33 -16.47
CA ALA A 293 11.50 -1.50 -16.97
C ALA A 293 11.44 -1.57 -18.53
N ASP A 294 11.98 -0.58 -19.19
CA ASP A 294 12.05 -0.45 -20.67
C ASP A 294 13.30 -1.08 -21.28
N ASP A 295 14.42 -1.13 -20.54
CA ASP A 295 15.73 -1.60 -21.04
C ASP A 295 16.06 -3.02 -20.59
N VAL A 296 15.06 -3.83 -20.37
CA VAL A 296 15.27 -5.21 -19.96
C VAL A 296 15.98 -5.97 -21.09
N ASN A 297 17.21 -6.38 -20.85
CA ASN A 297 18.09 -7.09 -21.80
C ASN A 297 18.61 -6.23 -22.99
N ASN A 298 18.70 -4.92 -22.89
CA ASN A 298 19.08 -4.00 -23.97
C ASN A 298 18.21 -4.20 -25.23
N ASP A 299 16.91 -4.36 -25.05
CA ASP A 299 15.93 -4.60 -26.10
C ASP A 299 15.45 -3.29 -26.71
N THR A 300 16.05 -2.88 -27.83
CA THR A 300 15.73 -1.62 -28.53
C THR A 300 14.31 -1.53 -29.07
N ASP A 301 13.59 -2.67 -29.18
CA ASP A 301 12.18 -2.69 -29.61
C ASP A 301 11.20 -2.58 -28.44
N SER A 302 11.69 -2.64 -27.20
CA SER A 302 10.88 -2.56 -25.98
C SER A 302 10.04 -1.28 -25.90
N PRO A 303 10.57 -0.05 -26.16
CA PRO A 303 9.77 1.17 -26.10
C PRO A 303 8.57 1.17 -27.05
N ALA A 304 8.73 0.66 -28.26
CA ALA A 304 7.60 0.56 -29.21
C ALA A 304 6.55 -0.47 -28.76
N ARG A 305 6.98 -1.60 -28.17
CA ARG A 305 6.04 -2.59 -27.59
C ARG A 305 5.27 -2.02 -26.41
N LEU A 306 5.90 -1.23 -25.55
CA LEU A 306 5.23 -0.50 -24.46
C LEU A 306 4.12 0.42 -25.01
N MET A 307 4.46 1.29 -25.98
CA MET A 307 3.49 2.19 -26.60
C MET A 307 2.32 1.44 -27.26
N ASN A 308 2.62 0.40 -28.05
CA ASN A 308 1.61 -0.45 -28.72
C ASN A 308 0.72 -1.20 -27.72
N ALA A 309 1.22 -1.51 -26.53
CA ALA A 309 0.44 -2.13 -25.48
C ALA A 309 -0.50 -1.13 -24.75
N GLY A 310 -0.23 0.18 -24.84
CA GLY A 310 -0.96 1.22 -24.12
C GLY A 310 -0.31 1.60 -22.78
N ASN A 311 0.99 1.31 -22.61
CA ASN A 311 1.84 1.88 -21.59
C ASN A 311 2.33 3.24 -22.14
N ASP A 312 1.86 4.33 -21.54
CA ASP A 312 1.89 5.65 -22.17
C ASP A 312 3.19 6.43 -21.91
N LEU A 313 3.87 6.15 -20.81
CA LEU A 313 5.05 6.88 -20.35
C LEU A 313 6.17 5.91 -19.96
N VAL A 314 7.35 6.10 -20.55
CA VAL A 314 8.55 5.31 -20.25
C VAL A 314 9.42 6.06 -19.24
N MET A 315 9.60 5.48 -18.05
CA MET A 315 10.45 6.00 -16.97
C MET A 315 11.67 5.06 -16.77
N ALA A 316 12.92 5.52 -16.59
CA ALA A 316 13.32 6.94 -16.39
C ALA A 316 13.56 7.75 -17.68
N GLY A 317 13.23 7.25 -18.84
CA GLY A 317 13.46 7.94 -20.10
C GLY A 317 14.94 7.93 -20.56
N GLY A 318 15.29 8.92 -21.38
CA GLY A 318 16.64 9.08 -21.88
C GLY A 318 16.73 9.12 -23.41
N ASP A 319 17.91 9.51 -23.93
CA ASP A 319 18.09 9.67 -25.39
C ASP A 319 17.94 8.36 -26.14
N HIS A 320 18.35 7.22 -25.57
CA HIS A 320 18.21 5.90 -26.17
C HIS A 320 16.72 5.51 -26.40
N ILE A 321 15.80 5.88 -25.49
CA ILE A 321 14.36 5.67 -25.66
C ILE A 321 13.81 6.51 -26.81
N LYS A 322 14.23 7.78 -26.88
CA LYS A 322 13.81 8.70 -27.94
C LYS A 322 14.29 8.21 -29.32
N GLU A 323 15.54 7.79 -29.41
CA GLU A 323 16.14 7.23 -30.63
C GLU A 323 15.41 5.93 -31.05
N ALA A 324 15.08 5.04 -30.10
CA ALA A 324 14.36 3.80 -30.36
C ALA A 324 12.93 4.06 -30.87
N LEU A 325 12.19 4.98 -30.25
CA LEU A 325 10.84 5.37 -30.68
C LEU A 325 10.85 6.05 -32.04
N GLN A 326 11.80 6.96 -32.30
CA GLN A 326 11.96 7.58 -33.60
C GLN A 326 12.20 6.52 -34.70
N ALA A 327 13.14 5.60 -34.46
CA ALA A 327 13.45 4.52 -35.41
C ALA A 327 12.22 3.60 -35.65
N SER A 328 11.47 3.27 -34.58
CA SER A 328 10.28 2.40 -34.68
C SER A 328 9.17 3.04 -35.54
N ILE A 329 9.00 4.35 -35.46
CA ILE A 329 8.05 5.08 -36.30
C ILE A 329 8.54 5.09 -37.77
N GLU A 330 9.83 5.37 -38.00
CA GLU A 330 10.41 5.38 -39.35
C GLU A 330 10.35 3.98 -40.02
N ASN A 331 10.48 2.91 -39.25
CA ASN A 331 10.41 1.52 -39.73
C ASN A 331 8.98 1.00 -39.86
N GLY A 332 7.99 1.65 -39.24
CA GLY A 332 6.59 1.25 -39.21
C GLY A 332 6.25 0.20 -38.13
N ASP A 333 7.10 0.03 -37.10
CA ASP A 333 6.87 -0.84 -35.93
C ASP A 333 5.96 -0.16 -34.89
N LEU A 334 5.86 1.18 -34.94
CA LEU A 334 4.95 2.00 -34.13
C LEU A 334 4.24 3.01 -35.04
N ASP A 335 2.92 2.98 -35.05
CA ASP A 335 2.12 4.00 -35.76
C ASP A 335 2.14 5.32 -34.99
N GLU A 336 2.32 6.45 -35.71
CA GLU A 336 2.25 7.80 -35.07
C GLU A 336 0.90 8.04 -34.39
N SER A 337 -0.20 7.46 -34.91
CA SER A 337 -1.52 7.55 -34.29
C SER A 337 -1.59 6.85 -32.91
N THR A 338 -0.83 5.78 -32.70
CA THR A 338 -0.70 5.13 -31.39
C THR A 338 0.07 6.02 -30.41
N LEU A 339 1.17 6.62 -30.87
CA LEU A 339 1.94 7.61 -30.10
C LEU A 339 1.05 8.81 -29.71
N ASP A 340 0.22 9.31 -30.66
CA ASP A 340 -0.73 10.40 -30.42
C ASP A 340 -1.72 10.06 -29.30
N GLU A 341 -2.24 8.84 -29.28
CA GLU A 341 -3.14 8.40 -28.20
C GLU A 341 -2.44 8.38 -26.83
N ASN A 342 -1.17 7.91 -26.77
CA ASN A 342 -0.39 7.89 -25.54
C ASN A 342 -0.14 9.33 -25.04
N VAL A 343 0.28 10.25 -25.91
CA VAL A 343 0.47 11.66 -25.59
C VAL A 343 -0.82 12.30 -25.07
N VAL A 344 -1.97 12.04 -25.72
CA VAL A 344 -3.26 12.60 -25.30
C VAL A 344 -3.65 12.12 -23.90
N ARG A 345 -3.41 10.84 -23.56
CA ARG A 345 -3.71 10.32 -22.23
C ARG A 345 -2.87 11.02 -21.15
N ILE A 346 -1.56 11.18 -21.38
CA ILE A 346 -0.66 11.91 -20.48
C ILE A 346 -1.13 13.36 -20.32
N LEU A 347 -1.28 14.10 -21.43
CA LEU A 347 -1.65 15.51 -21.39
C LEU A 347 -3.04 15.76 -20.79
N THR A 348 -3.97 14.80 -20.91
CA THR A 348 -5.29 14.89 -20.28
C THR A 348 -5.18 14.95 -18.77
N GLN A 349 -4.31 14.14 -18.17
CA GLN A 349 -4.11 14.11 -16.72
C GLN A 349 -3.19 15.25 -16.25
N ALA A 350 -2.15 15.58 -17.03
CA ALA A 350 -1.20 16.65 -16.72
C ALA A 350 -1.90 17.99 -16.50
N GLN A 351 -2.95 18.30 -17.24
CA GLN A 351 -3.73 19.54 -17.10
C GLN A 351 -4.42 19.72 -15.76
N LYS A 352 -4.59 18.63 -14.99
CA LYS A 352 -5.18 18.69 -13.65
C LYS A 352 -4.15 19.08 -12.58
N THR A 353 -2.85 19.00 -12.92
CA THR A 353 -1.74 19.16 -11.97
C THR A 353 -1.50 20.61 -11.59
N LEU A 354 -0.72 20.78 -10.53
CA LEU A 354 -0.33 22.08 -9.99
C LEU A 354 0.50 22.88 -10.97
N SER A 355 1.45 22.22 -11.67
CA SER A 355 2.33 22.87 -12.66
C SER A 355 1.56 23.47 -13.83
N TYR A 356 0.50 22.79 -14.31
CA TYR A 356 -0.35 23.31 -15.38
C TYR A 356 -1.34 24.40 -14.92
N ASN A 357 -1.58 24.52 -13.61
CA ASN A 357 -2.47 25.52 -13.02
C ASN A 357 -1.72 26.67 -12.34
N ASP A 358 -0.41 26.85 -12.63
CA ASP A 358 0.44 27.92 -12.09
C ASP A 358 0.34 28.03 -10.55
N TYR A 359 0.24 26.92 -9.83
CA TYR A 359 0.14 26.93 -8.38
C TYR A 359 1.46 27.40 -7.75
N ASP A 360 1.36 28.40 -6.87
CA ASP A 360 2.52 28.95 -6.16
C ASP A 360 2.70 28.21 -4.81
N TYR A 361 3.42 27.07 -4.83
CA TYR A 361 3.68 26.26 -3.65
C TYR A 361 4.70 26.92 -2.71
N SER A 362 4.50 26.74 -1.41
CA SER A 362 5.28 27.38 -0.35
C SER A 362 6.68 26.78 -0.18
N GLY A 363 6.87 25.51 -0.52
CA GLY A 363 8.05 24.70 -0.20
C GLY A 363 8.15 24.29 1.28
N VAL A 364 7.14 24.62 2.09
CA VAL A 364 7.07 24.28 3.52
C VAL A 364 5.69 23.75 3.83
N PRO A 365 5.53 22.42 3.99
CA PRO A 365 4.24 21.79 4.26
C PRO A 365 3.73 22.11 5.68
N ASN A 366 2.40 21.98 5.88
CA ASN A 366 1.79 22.09 7.20
C ASN A 366 1.97 20.78 7.99
N SER A 367 3.16 20.63 8.57
CA SER A 367 3.52 19.39 9.27
C SER A 367 2.74 19.15 10.59
N GLU A 368 2.16 20.18 11.23
CA GLU A 368 1.41 19.97 12.50
C GLU A 368 0.19 19.07 12.28
N GLN A 369 -0.62 19.33 11.25
CA GLN A 369 -1.77 18.50 10.91
C GLN A 369 -1.37 17.09 10.49
N SER A 370 -0.29 16.98 9.70
CA SER A 370 0.22 15.68 9.25
C SER A 370 0.75 14.83 10.40
N ILE A 371 1.43 15.43 11.37
CA ILE A 371 1.91 14.76 12.58
C ILE A 371 0.74 14.24 13.43
N GLU A 372 -0.30 15.06 13.62
CA GLU A 372 -1.48 14.68 14.41
C GLU A 372 -2.20 13.48 13.78
N ILE A 373 -2.48 13.52 12.46
CA ILE A 373 -3.16 12.42 11.78
C ILE A 373 -2.28 11.17 11.70
N ALA A 374 -0.95 11.29 11.50
CA ALA A 374 -0.03 10.18 11.50
C ALA A 374 0.01 9.48 12.86
N ARG A 375 0.06 10.26 13.98
CA ARG A 375 0.00 9.69 15.34
C ARG A 375 -1.31 8.94 15.58
N ARG A 376 -2.44 9.55 15.22
CA ARG A 376 -3.76 8.92 15.38
C ARG A 376 -3.90 7.64 14.55
N ALA A 377 -3.57 7.69 13.27
CA ALA A 377 -3.69 6.54 12.38
C ALA A 377 -2.74 5.40 12.78
N GLY A 378 -1.52 5.71 13.21
CA GLY A 378 -0.59 4.70 13.71
C GLY A 378 -1.10 4.03 14.97
N ALA A 379 -1.57 4.78 15.97
CA ALA A 379 -2.12 4.21 17.19
C ALA A 379 -3.38 3.36 16.92
N GLU A 380 -4.29 3.79 16.03
CA GLU A 380 -5.50 3.03 15.66
C GLU A 380 -5.21 1.77 14.81
N GLY A 381 -4.03 1.70 14.19
CA GLY A 381 -3.63 0.56 13.35
C GLY A 381 -2.78 -0.49 14.08
N MET A 382 -2.10 -0.16 15.17
CA MET A 382 -1.36 -1.13 15.98
C MET A 382 -2.31 -2.19 16.55
N VAL A 383 -1.87 -3.46 16.54
CA VAL A 383 -2.75 -4.59 16.87
C VAL A 383 -2.31 -5.28 18.16
N LEU A 384 -3.18 -5.25 19.17
CA LEU A 384 -3.02 -6.03 20.40
C LEU A 384 -3.45 -7.47 20.12
N VAL A 385 -2.50 -8.41 20.04
CA VAL A 385 -2.80 -9.81 19.71
C VAL A 385 -2.86 -10.74 20.93
N LYS A 386 -2.27 -10.34 22.04
CA LYS A 386 -2.35 -11.04 23.33
C LYS A 386 -2.40 -10.04 24.49
N ASN A 387 -3.27 -10.28 25.49
CA ASN A 387 -3.30 -9.49 26.73
C ASN A 387 -3.90 -10.30 27.89
N GLU A 388 -3.04 -10.79 28.76
CA GLU A 388 -3.38 -11.48 30.00
C GLU A 388 -3.38 -10.50 31.19
N SER A 389 -4.13 -9.41 31.04
CA SER A 389 -4.27 -8.35 32.06
C SER A 389 -2.96 -7.61 32.38
N ALA A 390 -2.05 -7.51 31.40
CA ALA A 390 -0.83 -6.71 31.51
C ALA A 390 -1.07 -5.25 31.08
N LEU A 391 -1.98 -5.03 30.15
CA LEU A 391 -2.32 -3.73 29.60
C LEU A 391 -3.77 -3.34 29.88
N PRO A 392 -4.09 -2.04 30.01
CA PRO A 392 -3.17 -0.90 29.99
C PRO A 392 -2.33 -0.77 31.26
N ILE A 393 -1.13 -0.14 31.13
CA ILE A 393 -0.26 0.20 32.24
C ILE A 393 -0.78 1.45 32.92
N ASN A 394 -0.92 1.40 34.24
CA ASN A 394 -1.29 2.61 35.00
C ASN A 394 -0.06 3.52 35.14
N SER A 395 0.03 4.53 34.27
CA SER A 395 1.16 5.46 34.22
C SER A 395 1.38 6.30 35.50
N ASP A 396 0.33 6.45 36.34
CA ASP A 396 0.43 7.22 37.58
C ASP A 396 1.00 6.40 38.76
N THR A 397 0.94 5.08 38.68
CA THR A 397 1.23 4.20 39.82
C THR A 397 2.22 3.06 39.50
N GLN A 398 2.56 2.84 38.23
CA GLN A 398 3.44 1.75 37.80
C GLN A 398 4.72 2.28 37.16
N SER A 399 5.86 1.69 37.56
CA SER A 399 7.15 1.90 36.90
C SER A 399 7.44 0.83 35.84
N VAL A 400 8.15 1.22 34.81
CA VAL A 400 8.41 0.39 33.61
C VAL A 400 9.91 0.10 33.47
N ALA A 401 10.26 -1.17 33.40
CA ALA A 401 11.59 -1.65 32.98
C ALA A 401 11.59 -1.92 31.47
N MET A 402 12.39 -1.17 30.71
CA MET A 402 12.47 -1.28 29.25
C MET A 402 13.66 -2.15 28.82
N PHE A 403 13.39 -3.22 28.08
CA PHE A 403 14.38 -4.14 27.54
C PHE A 403 14.36 -4.19 26.03
N GLY A 404 15.46 -4.65 25.43
CA GLY A 404 15.61 -4.81 23.99
C GLY A 404 16.16 -3.55 23.32
N VAL A 405 17.23 -3.72 22.54
CA VAL A 405 17.91 -2.62 21.84
C VAL A 405 17.02 -1.93 20.82
N ALA A 406 15.96 -2.58 20.34
CA ALA A 406 14.98 -2.03 19.43
C ALA A 406 14.24 -0.79 19.98
N GLN A 407 14.23 -0.58 21.30
CA GLN A 407 13.67 0.65 21.89
C GLN A 407 14.41 1.91 21.43
N ASN A 408 15.73 1.82 21.16
CA ASN A 408 16.59 2.88 20.65
C ASN A 408 16.78 2.77 19.12
N ALA A 409 16.73 1.54 18.56
CA ALA A 409 16.79 1.23 17.14
C ALA A 409 15.37 1.09 16.54
N THR A 410 14.54 2.08 16.75
CA THR A 410 13.14 2.08 16.27
C THR A 410 13.08 2.40 14.77
N TYR A 411 12.48 1.50 13.99
CA TYR A 411 12.26 1.70 12.55
C TYR A 411 10.93 2.42 12.30
N LYS A 412 11.01 3.55 11.61
CA LYS A 412 9.85 4.37 11.26
C LYS A 412 9.13 3.90 9.99
N GLY A 413 9.85 3.25 9.07
CA GLY A 413 9.38 2.81 7.76
C GLY A 413 10.35 1.85 7.11
N GLY A 414 9.97 1.26 5.96
CA GLY A 414 10.83 0.38 5.18
C GLY A 414 11.85 1.13 4.34
N LEU A 415 12.77 0.38 3.71
CA LEU A 415 13.85 0.91 2.87
C LEU A 415 13.40 1.08 1.41
N GLY A 416 14.17 1.82 0.61
CA GLY A 416 13.93 2.03 -0.81
C GLY A 416 13.03 3.25 -1.09
N SER A 417 12.11 3.14 -2.05
CA SER A 417 11.18 4.20 -2.43
C SER A 417 10.23 4.60 -1.29
N GLY A 418 9.97 3.70 -0.33
CA GLY A 418 9.15 3.95 0.86
C GLY A 418 9.86 4.67 2.01
N ASN A 419 11.18 4.93 1.91
CA ASN A 419 11.93 5.60 2.97
C ASN A 419 11.79 7.13 2.86
N VAL A 420 11.31 7.77 3.93
CA VAL A 420 11.04 9.23 4.00
C VAL A 420 12.05 9.94 4.86
N LEU A 421 12.58 11.07 4.39
CA LEU A 421 13.43 11.97 5.19
C LEU A 421 12.55 12.86 6.07
N SER A 422 12.24 12.39 7.28
CA SER A 422 11.57 13.19 8.31
C SER A 422 12.54 14.02 9.14
N LYS A 423 12.05 15.10 9.73
CA LYS A 423 12.84 16.00 10.58
C LYS A 423 13.36 15.30 11.84
N TYR A 424 12.61 14.32 12.35
CA TYR A 424 12.93 13.52 13.52
C TYR A 424 12.21 12.16 13.45
N THR A 425 12.55 11.29 14.37
CA THR A 425 11.79 10.06 14.67
C THR A 425 11.74 9.94 16.20
N ILE A 426 10.57 9.77 16.76
CA ILE A 426 10.40 9.46 18.18
C ILE A 426 10.57 7.94 18.33
N ASP A 427 11.67 7.52 18.96
CA ASP A 427 11.90 6.12 19.28
C ASP A 427 11.02 5.66 20.45
N ILE A 428 10.94 4.33 20.63
CA ILE A 428 10.10 3.72 21.67
C ILE A 428 10.59 4.15 23.06
N ALA A 429 11.93 4.21 23.27
CA ALA A 429 12.50 4.63 24.54
C ALA A 429 12.09 6.05 24.93
N THR A 430 12.10 6.97 23.98
CA THR A 430 11.65 8.36 24.18
C THR A 430 10.17 8.41 24.52
N GLY A 431 9.32 7.80 23.69
CA GLY A 431 7.86 7.81 23.91
C GLY A 431 7.46 7.23 25.27
N LEU A 432 8.04 6.11 25.68
CA LEU A 432 7.77 5.51 26.98
C LEU A 432 8.32 6.36 28.14
N SER A 433 9.51 6.97 27.99
CA SER A 433 10.12 7.79 29.05
C SER A 433 9.34 9.08 29.31
N GLU A 434 8.67 9.63 28.30
CA GLU A 434 7.85 10.84 28.47
C GLU A 434 6.49 10.53 29.10
N ARG A 435 6.02 9.28 29.01
CA ARG A 435 4.70 8.87 29.48
C ARG A 435 4.71 8.14 30.81
N PHE A 436 5.78 7.38 31.11
CA PHE A 436 5.89 6.51 32.27
C PHE A 436 7.10 6.85 33.13
N THR A 437 7.06 6.47 34.42
CA THR A 437 8.26 6.36 35.24
C THR A 437 9.06 5.15 34.75
N VAL A 438 10.26 5.37 34.22
CA VAL A 438 11.08 4.30 33.65
C VAL A 438 12.31 4.01 34.50
N ASN A 439 12.86 2.81 34.35
CA ASN A 439 14.13 2.42 34.97
C ASN A 439 15.30 3.12 34.27
N GLU A 440 15.88 4.13 34.87
CA GLU A 440 16.95 4.96 34.27
C GLU A 440 18.27 4.21 34.13
N ASP A 441 18.56 3.19 34.96
CA ASP A 441 19.76 2.40 34.84
C ASP A 441 19.71 1.50 33.60
N LEU A 442 18.59 0.81 33.37
CA LEU A 442 18.34 0.05 32.13
C LEU A 442 18.38 0.93 30.90
N LYS A 443 17.66 2.06 30.92
CA LYS A 443 17.64 3.01 29.82
C LYS A 443 19.04 3.50 29.45
N THR A 444 19.85 3.86 30.45
CA THR A 444 21.23 4.31 30.25
C THR A 444 22.09 3.20 29.68
N TRP A 445 21.93 1.97 30.16
CA TRP A 445 22.66 0.81 29.67
C TRP A 445 22.36 0.52 28.19
N TYR A 446 21.08 0.43 27.81
CA TYR A 446 20.67 0.18 26.44
C TYR A 446 21.07 1.30 25.49
N GLN A 447 21.01 2.57 25.92
CA GLN A 447 21.50 3.69 25.12
C GLN A 447 23.01 3.59 24.87
N ALA A 448 23.81 3.25 25.90
CA ALA A 448 25.25 3.09 25.76
C ALA A 448 25.61 1.87 24.88
N TYR A 449 24.85 0.78 24.99
CA TYR A 449 25.01 -0.40 24.14
C TYR A 449 24.72 -0.06 22.68
N PHE A 450 23.58 0.60 22.40
CA PHE A 450 23.22 1.06 21.07
C PHE A 450 24.29 1.95 20.46
N ASP A 451 24.74 2.98 21.18
CA ASP A 451 25.76 3.92 20.70
C ASP A 451 27.11 3.28 20.38
N SER A 452 27.43 2.20 21.08
CA SER A 452 28.71 1.49 20.94
C SER A 452 28.69 0.41 19.85
N ASN A 453 27.53 -0.17 19.52
CA ASN A 453 27.44 -1.37 18.69
C ASN A 453 26.67 -1.17 17.38
N LYS A 454 25.90 -0.05 17.24
CA LYS A 454 25.13 0.21 16.00
C LYS A 454 26.03 0.29 14.78
N ILE A 455 25.61 -0.37 13.71
CA ILE A 455 26.22 -0.30 12.39
C ILE A 455 25.34 0.59 11.52
N ALA A 456 25.91 1.68 11.01
CA ALA A 456 25.17 2.58 10.13
C ALA A 456 25.25 2.08 8.67
N HIS A 457 24.11 1.90 8.06
CA HIS A 457 23.97 1.60 6.64
C HIS A 457 23.33 2.80 5.92
N ASN A 458 23.75 3.03 4.68
CA ASN A 458 23.06 3.96 3.81
C ASN A 458 22.01 3.21 3.00
N ASP A 459 20.82 3.79 2.90
CA ASP A 459 19.83 3.31 1.97
C ASP A 459 20.38 3.47 0.53
N SER A 460 20.33 2.42 -0.28
CA SER A 460 20.83 2.44 -1.66
C SER A 460 20.10 3.44 -2.56
N TRP A 461 18.91 3.90 -2.15
CA TRP A 461 18.05 4.81 -2.90
C TRP A 461 18.03 6.26 -2.37
N GLY A 462 18.93 6.61 -1.44
CA GLY A 462 18.98 7.97 -0.90
C GLY A 462 19.98 8.18 0.23
N PRO A 463 20.10 9.41 0.73
CA PRO A 463 21.06 9.76 1.79
C PRO A 463 20.65 9.31 3.18
N LEU A 464 19.63 8.45 3.29
CA LEU A 464 19.03 8.03 4.57
C LEU A 464 19.80 6.85 5.15
N ALA A 465 20.37 7.05 6.34
CA ALA A 465 20.96 5.98 7.10
C ALA A 465 19.91 5.25 7.94
N TYR A 466 20.03 3.94 8.02
CA TYR A 466 19.38 3.12 9.05
C TYR A 466 20.46 2.42 9.89
N TYR A 467 20.07 1.93 11.06
CA TYR A 467 21.01 1.27 11.96
C TYR A 467 20.65 -0.20 12.08
N GLU A 468 21.63 -1.06 11.84
CA GLU A 468 21.59 -2.47 12.19
C GLU A 468 22.29 -2.67 13.53
N ILE A 469 21.70 -3.51 14.38
CA ILE A 469 22.26 -3.82 15.68
C ILE A 469 21.72 -5.16 16.18
N ASP A 470 22.62 -6.00 16.65
CA ASP A 470 22.27 -7.26 17.32
C ASP A 470 21.83 -7.01 18.76
N GLU A 471 20.87 -7.81 19.24
CA GLU A 471 20.48 -7.80 20.64
C GLU A 471 21.63 -8.28 21.54
N ALA A 472 21.73 -7.72 22.74
CA ALA A 472 22.70 -8.14 23.72
C ALA A 472 22.27 -9.44 24.42
N PRO A 473 23.14 -10.47 24.52
CA PRO A 473 22.82 -11.65 25.31
C PRO A 473 22.65 -11.25 26.78
N VAL A 474 21.62 -11.72 27.45
CA VAL A 474 21.45 -11.58 28.90
C VAL A 474 22.31 -12.59 29.59
N SER A 475 22.22 -13.87 29.20
CA SER A 475 23.00 -14.96 29.80
C SER A 475 24.52 -14.79 29.55
N GLY A 476 25.28 -14.71 30.61
CA GLY A 476 26.72 -14.50 30.57
C GLY A 476 27.17 -13.03 30.50
N ASN A 477 26.23 -12.08 30.45
CA ASN A 477 26.48 -10.66 30.65
C ASN A 477 26.11 -10.27 32.09
N SER A 478 27.08 -10.31 32.99
CA SER A 478 26.84 -10.15 34.43
C SER A 478 26.25 -8.79 34.82
N GLU A 479 26.45 -7.74 34.01
CA GLU A 479 25.85 -6.42 34.22
C GLU A 479 24.38 -6.47 33.87
N LEU A 480 24.01 -7.00 32.69
CA LEU A 480 22.62 -7.10 32.23
C LEU A 480 21.83 -8.12 33.08
N GLU A 481 22.46 -9.26 33.50
CA GLU A 481 21.85 -10.21 34.46
C GLU A 481 21.45 -9.51 35.77
N THR A 482 22.35 -8.62 36.26
CA THR A 482 22.12 -7.86 37.49
C THR A 482 20.95 -6.87 37.28
N LEU A 483 20.97 -6.10 36.17
CA LEU A 483 19.91 -5.15 35.84
C LEU A 483 18.55 -5.85 35.69
N VAL A 484 18.45 -7.00 35.04
CA VAL A 484 17.22 -7.81 34.96
C VAL A 484 16.72 -8.18 36.37
N SER A 485 17.59 -8.68 37.22
CA SER A 485 17.23 -9.13 38.58
C SER A 485 16.78 -7.97 39.46
N GLU A 486 17.51 -6.84 39.43
CA GLU A 486 17.18 -5.63 40.19
C GLU A 486 15.91 -4.96 39.73
N SER A 487 15.71 -4.85 38.40
CA SER A 487 14.48 -4.31 37.81
C SER A 487 13.26 -5.14 38.19
N ALA A 488 13.36 -6.47 38.16
CA ALA A 488 12.28 -7.34 38.58
C ALA A 488 11.87 -7.14 40.05
N LEU A 489 12.79 -6.69 40.90
CA LEU A 489 12.47 -6.36 42.31
C LEU A 489 11.77 -4.99 42.45
N VAL A 490 12.19 -3.97 41.68
CA VAL A 490 11.78 -2.57 41.92
C VAL A 490 10.71 -2.07 40.94
N ASP A 491 10.77 -2.49 39.70
CA ASP A 491 9.80 -2.03 38.70
C ASP A 491 8.52 -2.89 38.67
N ASP A 492 7.42 -2.36 38.21
CA ASP A 492 6.12 -3.01 38.25
C ASP A 492 5.83 -3.88 37.02
N ILE A 493 6.42 -3.56 35.87
CA ILE A 493 6.19 -4.23 34.61
C ILE A 493 7.42 -4.17 33.70
N ALA A 494 7.66 -5.23 32.93
CA ALA A 494 8.67 -5.22 31.88
C ALA A 494 8.03 -4.95 30.50
N VAL A 495 8.68 -4.11 29.69
CA VAL A 495 8.37 -3.90 28.26
C VAL A 495 9.60 -4.28 27.44
N ILE A 496 9.46 -5.28 26.58
CA ILE A 496 10.51 -5.77 25.68
C ILE A 496 10.21 -5.28 24.27
N SER A 497 11.19 -4.65 23.63
CA SER A 497 11.04 -4.16 22.24
C SER A 497 11.86 -5.03 21.29
N ILE A 498 11.26 -5.46 20.19
CA ILE A 498 11.87 -6.24 19.10
C ILE A 498 11.59 -5.51 17.78
N SER A 499 12.59 -5.45 16.89
CA SER A 499 12.41 -4.79 15.59
C SER A 499 12.93 -5.64 14.42
N ARG A 500 12.29 -5.44 13.24
CA ARG A 500 12.72 -6.02 11.96
C ARG A 500 12.62 -4.99 10.86
N GLN A 501 13.66 -4.90 10.03
CA GLN A 501 13.71 -4.04 8.86
C GLN A 501 13.55 -4.86 7.58
N ALA A 502 12.87 -4.31 6.58
CA ALA A 502 12.87 -4.79 5.20
C ALA A 502 12.63 -3.64 4.23
N GLY A 503 12.78 -3.90 2.97
CA GLY A 503 12.63 -2.85 1.96
C GLY A 503 12.67 -3.38 0.55
N GLU A 504 12.66 -2.42 -0.35
CA GLU A 504 12.77 -2.65 -1.78
C GLU A 504 14.14 -3.20 -2.17
N GLY A 505 14.15 -4.17 -3.08
CA GLY A 505 15.35 -4.77 -3.67
C GLY A 505 15.80 -6.08 -3.03
N ALA A 506 15.18 -6.53 -1.93
CA ALA A 506 15.49 -7.82 -1.32
C ALA A 506 14.29 -8.40 -0.55
N ASP A 507 14.08 -9.70 -0.71
CA ASP A 507 13.14 -10.45 0.11
C ASP A 507 13.75 -10.82 1.46
N ARG A 508 12.89 -11.05 2.45
CA ARG A 508 13.25 -11.55 3.79
C ARG A 508 13.54 -13.05 3.75
N THR A 509 14.07 -13.56 4.83
CA THR A 509 14.45 -14.97 4.98
C THR A 509 13.76 -15.65 6.17
N ALA A 510 13.47 -16.96 6.04
CA ALA A 510 12.96 -17.77 7.16
C ALA A 510 14.09 -18.20 8.12
N THR A 511 14.88 -17.23 8.58
CA THR A 511 16.06 -17.46 9.45
C THR A 511 15.95 -16.68 10.75
N GLU A 512 16.87 -17.00 11.69
CA GLU A 512 17.06 -16.22 12.92
C GLU A 512 17.53 -14.79 12.59
N GLY A 513 16.99 -13.82 13.33
CA GLY A 513 17.24 -12.39 13.10
C GLY A 513 16.35 -11.74 12.06
N ASP A 514 15.56 -12.52 11.30
CA ASP A 514 14.57 -12.02 10.35
C ASP A 514 13.17 -12.53 10.70
N TYR A 515 12.70 -13.65 10.09
CA TYR A 515 11.38 -14.20 10.41
C TYR A 515 11.32 -14.79 11.83
N TYR A 516 12.41 -15.42 12.27
CA TYR A 516 12.54 -15.94 13.63
C TYR A 516 13.36 -15.01 14.51
N LEU A 517 13.11 -15.06 15.83
CA LEU A 517 13.94 -14.36 16.79
C LEU A 517 15.36 -14.97 16.81
N THR A 518 16.36 -14.12 17.09
CA THR A 518 17.71 -14.59 17.37
C THR A 518 17.77 -15.36 18.69
N SER A 519 18.87 -16.13 18.90
CA SER A 519 19.13 -16.80 20.19
C SER A 519 19.17 -15.80 21.36
N ASP A 520 19.70 -14.60 21.14
CA ASP A 520 19.86 -13.57 22.17
C ASP A 520 18.52 -12.87 22.49
N GLU A 521 17.67 -12.62 21.49
CA GLU A 521 16.30 -12.15 21.72
C GLU A 521 15.46 -13.19 22.49
N MET A 522 15.60 -14.48 22.14
CA MET A 522 14.94 -15.58 22.84
C MET A 522 15.43 -15.73 24.27
N ASP A 523 16.75 -15.54 24.52
CA ASP A 523 17.33 -15.52 25.85
C ASP A 523 16.80 -14.34 26.66
N MET A 524 16.79 -13.13 26.10
CA MET A 524 16.22 -11.93 26.73
C MET A 524 14.78 -12.17 27.19
N ILE A 525 13.89 -12.60 26.27
CA ILE A 525 12.49 -12.91 26.62
C ILE A 525 12.42 -13.92 27.74
N THR A 526 13.25 -14.98 27.69
CA THR A 526 13.20 -16.05 28.67
C THR A 526 13.68 -15.59 30.06
N GLN A 527 14.80 -14.86 30.13
CA GLN A 527 15.37 -14.40 31.40
C GLN A 527 14.51 -13.28 32.03
N VAL A 528 14.08 -12.30 31.24
CA VAL A 528 13.22 -11.19 31.72
C VAL A 528 11.89 -11.75 32.23
N SER A 529 11.22 -12.61 31.43
CA SER A 529 9.94 -13.20 31.83
C SER A 529 10.09 -14.04 33.11
N ALA A 530 11.13 -14.85 33.23
CA ALA A 530 11.36 -15.65 34.43
C ALA A 530 11.52 -14.77 35.66
N ALA A 531 12.34 -13.70 35.58
CA ALA A 531 12.61 -12.79 36.69
C ALA A 531 11.35 -12.02 37.14
N PHE A 532 10.56 -11.49 36.22
CA PHE A 532 9.35 -10.72 36.53
C PHE A 532 8.22 -11.63 37.02
N HIS A 533 8.01 -12.80 36.42
CA HIS A 533 7.01 -13.76 36.86
C HIS A 533 7.30 -14.35 38.24
N GLU A 534 8.59 -14.49 38.65
CA GLU A 534 8.95 -14.87 40.01
C GLU A 534 8.46 -13.84 41.06
N GLN A 535 8.24 -12.60 40.63
CA GLN A 535 7.73 -11.50 41.47
C GLN A 535 6.23 -11.23 41.23
N ASP A 536 5.50 -12.13 40.54
CA ASP A 536 4.07 -11.96 40.15
C ASP A 536 3.84 -10.73 39.28
N LYS A 537 4.84 -10.28 38.51
CA LYS A 537 4.78 -9.09 37.64
C LYS A 537 4.63 -9.50 36.16
N LYS A 538 4.14 -8.60 35.35
CA LYS A 538 3.78 -8.82 33.94
C LYS A 538 4.89 -8.43 32.96
N VAL A 539 4.86 -9.06 31.78
CA VAL A 539 5.80 -8.82 30.67
C VAL A 539 5.02 -8.54 29.39
N VAL A 540 5.33 -7.43 28.75
CA VAL A 540 4.75 -6.95 27.49
C VAL A 540 5.83 -7.00 26.41
N VAL A 541 5.49 -7.49 25.21
CA VAL A 541 6.38 -7.40 24.04
C VAL A 541 5.75 -6.45 23.00
N VAL A 542 6.56 -5.52 22.51
CA VAL A 542 6.23 -4.58 21.43
C VAL A 542 7.08 -4.96 20.22
N ILE A 543 6.40 -5.21 19.08
CA ILE A 543 7.05 -5.64 17.85
C ILE A 543 6.97 -4.52 16.81
N ASN A 544 8.10 -3.84 16.59
CA ASN A 544 8.30 -2.84 15.53
C ASN A 544 8.84 -3.54 14.28
N ASN A 545 7.96 -3.89 13.35
CA ASN A 545 8.30 -4.73 12.21
C ASN A 545 7.60 -4.29 10.90
N ASN A 546 8.03 -4.91 9.82
CA ASN A 546 7.55 -4.66 8.47
C ASN A 546 6.43 -5.60 8.00
N GLY A 547 6.05 -6.60 8.79
CA GLY A 547 5.06 -7.62 8.46
C GLY A 547 5.03 -8.76 9.46
N VAL A 548 4.81 -9.99 9.00
CA VAL A 548 4.68 -11.17 9.86
C VAL A 548 6.03 -11.66 10.36
N ILE A 549 6.12 -12.01 11.65
CA ILE A 549 7.23 -12.76 12.25
C ILE A 549 6.70 -13.94 13.07
N ASP A 550 7.55 -14.92 13.38
CA ASP A 550 7.17 -16.03 14.26
C ASP A 550 6.91 -15.54 15.68
N THR A 551 5.72 -15.84 16.19
CA THR A 551 5.35 -15.61 17.60
C THR A 551 5.13 -16.93 18.34
N SER A 552 4.99 -18.02 17.64
CA SER A 552 4.56 -19.32 18.20
C SER A 552 5.56 -19.91 19.19
N ARG A 553 6.86 -19.62 19.02
CA ARG A 553 7.95 -20.21 19.82
C ARG A 553 8.15 -19.53 21.18
N TRP A 554 7.52 -18.36 21.42
CA TRP A 554 7.78 -17.54 22.61
C TRP A 554 6.57 -16.83 23.20
N SER A 555 5.44 -16.77 22.48
CA SER A 555 4.25 -16.05 22.95
C SER A 555 3.67 -16.58 24.27
N ASP A 556 3.93 -17.85 24.59
CA ASP A 556 3.53 -18.47 25.86
C ASP A 556 4.33 -17.98 27.08
N LYS A 557 5.48 -17.33 26.87
CA LYS A 557 6.36 -16.82 27.92
C LYS A 557 5.99 -15.43 28.43
N VAL A 558 5.16 -14.68 27.70
CA VAL A 558 4.86 -13.28 27.96
C VAL A 558 3.36 -13.04 28.14
N ASP A 559 2.97 -11.97 28.80
CA ASP A 559 1.57 -11.71 29.15
C ASP A 559 0.82 -10.88 28.09
N SER A 560 1.53 -10.03 27.35
CA SER A 560 0.91 -9.19 26.31
C SER A 560 1.84 -9.03 25.11
N ILE A 561 1.24 -8.92 23.90
CA ILE A 561 1.94 -8.74 22.63
C ILE A 561 1.22 -7.67 21.83
N LEU A 562 1.94 -6.59 21.50
CA LEU A 562 1.51 -5.52 20.60
C LEU A 562 2.30 -5.61 19.29
N ILE A 563 1.62 -5.89 18.19
CA ILE A 563 2.17 -5.73 16.84
C ILE A 563 2.06 -4.26 16.46
N ALA A 564 3.17 -3.55 16.58
CA ALA A 564 3.20 -2.11 16.39
C ALA A 564 3.55 -1.69 14.95
N TYR A 565 4.02 -2.61 14.12
CA TYR A 565 4.47 -2.35 12.76
C TYR A 565 5.49 -1.18 12.71
N MET A 566 5.45 -0.35 11.67
CA MET A 566 6.27 0.86 11.54
C MET A 566 5.35 2.09 11.45
N GLY A 567 5.28 2.84 12.52
CA GLY A 567 4.30 3.92 12.75
C GLY A 567 4.68 5.29 12.17
N GLY A 568 5.75 5.37 11.38
CA GLY A 568 6.27 6.67 10.92
C GLY A 568 7.07 7.40 12.00
N GLN A 569 7.16 8.73 11.88
CA GLN A 569 8.02 9.53 12.79
C GLN A 569 7.51 9.61 14.23
N GLU A 570 6.22 9.31 14.48
CA GLU A 570 5.57 9.40 15.80
C GLU A 570 5.52 8.05 16.56
N MET A 571 6.25 7.04 16.07
CA MET A 571 6.18 5.65 16.51
C MET A 571 6.21 5.49 18.04
N GLY A 572 7.14 6.13 18.73
CA GLY A 572 7.28 6.02 20.20
C GLY A 572 6.08 6.54 20.97
N TYR A 573 5.48 7.65 20.51
CA TYR A 573 4.27 8.18 21.15
C TYR A 573 3.05 7.32 20.89
N GLN A 574 2.91 6.74 19.70
CA GLN A 574 1.81 5.82 19.37
C GLN A 574 1.84 4.59 20.27
N VAL A 575 3.02 4.00 20.49
CA VAL A 575 3.22 2.88 21.44
C VAL A 575 2.86 3.31 22.85
N ALA A 576 3.35 4.45 23.31
CA ALA A 576 3.07 4.96 24.65
C ALA A 576 1.58 5.21 24.91
N ASP A 577 0.87 5.79 23.93
CA ASP A 577 -0.59 6.05 24.01
C ASP A 577 -1.40 4.76 24.16
N LEU A 578 -1.00 3.69 23.45
CA LEU A 578 -1.63 2.38 23.59
C LEU A 578 -1.31 1.71 24.92
N LEU A 579 -0.02 1.66 25.29
CA LEU A 579 0.37 0.98 26.54
C LEU A 579 -0.24 1.67 27.78
N SER A 580 -0.43 2.99 27.77
CA SER A 580 -1.08 3.74 28.87
C SER A 580 -2.60 3.60 28.89
N GLY A 581 -3.21 3.22 27.77
CA GLY A 581 -4.66 3.22 27.59
C GLY A 581 -5.26 4.59 27.28
N ASP A 582 -4.44 5.60 26.93
CA ASP A 582 -4.93 6.87 26.38
C ASP A 582 -5.66 6.64 25.04
N VAL A 583 -5.18 5.64 24.28
CA VAL A 583 -5.87 5.09 23.11
C VAL A 583 -6.23 3.63 23.39
N ASN A 584 -7.49 3.28 23.23
CA ASN A 584 -7.93 1.88 23.30
C ASN A 584 -7.60 1.17 21.98
N PRO A 585 -6.84 0.05 21.99
CA PRO A 585 -6.53 -0.71 20.78
C PRO A 585 -7.80 -1.05 19.98
N SER A 586 -7.77 -0.78 18.69
CA SER A 586 -8.86 -1.07 17.75
C SER A 586 -8.38 -1.62 16.42
N GLY A 587 -7.07 -1.79 16.26
CA GLY A 587 -6.43 -2.37 15.10
C GLY A 587 -6.76 -3.85 14.97
N LYS A 588 -6.86 -4.33 13.71
CA LYS A 588 -7.07 -5.73 13.35
C LYS A 588 -6.03 -6.16 12.33
N LEU A 589 -5.51 -7.38 12.44
CA LEU A 589 -4.52 -7.90 11.50
C LEU A 589 -5.07 -7.90 10.07
N ALA A 590 -4.31 -7.31 9.13
CA ALA A 590 -4.57 -7.39 7.71
C ALA A 590 -3.84 -8.57 7.03
N GLN A 591 -3.18 -9.40 7.85
CA GLN A 591 -2.42 -10.59 7.47
C GLN A 591 -2.65 -11.69 8.51
N THR A 592 -2.59 -12.95 8.06
CA THR A 592 -2.57 -14.11 8.95
C THR A 592 -1.17 -14.33 9.54
N PHE A 593 -1.07 -14.63 10.84
CA PHE A 593 0.17 -15.06 11.48
C PHE A 593 0.17 -16.58 11.62
N PRO A 594 0.92 -17.32 10.80
CA PRO A 594 0.98 -18.78 10.89
C PRO A 594 1.73 -19.25 12.13
N LYS A 595 1.54 -20.51 12.54
CA LYS A 595 2.33 -21.13 13.63
C LYS A 595 3.75 -21.48 13.21
N SER A 596 3.95 -21.78 11.92
CA SER A 596 5.25 -22.05 11.33
C SER A 596 5.32 -21.49 9.92
N TYR A 597 6.49 -21.06 9.49
CA TYR A 597 6.70 -20.66 8.09
C TYR A 597 6.35 -21.80 7.11
N THR A 598 6.59 -23.05 7.51
CA THR A 598 6.25 -24.23 6.68
C THR A 598 4.75 -24.46 6.51
N ASP A 599 3.90 -23.75 7.26
CA ASP A 599 2.44 -23.78 7.10
C ASP A 599 1.94 -22.78 6.03
N VAL A 600 2.83 -21.91 5.52
CA VAL A 600 2.51 -20.97 4.44
C VAL A 600 2.37 -21.75 3.12
N PRO A 601 1.30 -21.57 2.35
CA PRO A 601 0.99 -22.41 1.19
C PRO A 601 2.08 -22.46 0.10
N ASN A 602 2.91 -21.44 0.02
CA ASN A 602 4.00 -21.30 -0.94
C ASN A 602 5.39 -21.26 -0.29
N SER A 603 5.53 -21.76 0.94
CA SER A 603 6.81 -21.76 1.67
C SER A 603 7.93 -22.53 0.98
N ASP A 604 7.59 -23.58 0.25
CA ASP A 604 8.55 -24.45 -0.45
C ASP A 604 9.00 -23.86 -1.80
N SER A 605 8.28 -22.86 -2.32
CA SER A 605 8.52 -22.29 -3.66
C SER A 605 8.85 -20.79 -3.64
N PHE A 606 8.86 -20.14 -2.48
CA PHE A 606 9.26 -18.73 -2.36
C PHE A 606 10.77 -18.65 -2.10
N PRO A 607 11.51 -17.71 -2.72
CA PRO A 607 11.06 -16.61 -3.58
C PRO A 607 10.80 -17.00 -5.04
N GLY A 608 11.08 -18.23 -5.47
CA GLY A 608 10.89 -18.75 -6.80
C GLY A 608 11.87 -19.90 -7.12
N ILE A 609 11.97 -20.27 -8.38
CA ILE A 609 12.78 -21.38 -8.88
C ILE A 609 13.85 -20.83 -9.82
N ASP A 610 15.09 -21.24 -9.58
CA ASP A 610 16.26 -21.09 -10.46
C ASP A 610 16.31 -22.33 -11.39
N GLU A 611 15.84 -22.20 -12.65
CA GLU A 611 15.72 -23.34 -13.58
C GLU A 611 17.07 -23.72 -14.22
N ASP A 612 17.96 -22.75 -14.44
CA ASP A 612 19.24 -22.95 -15.11
C ASP A 612 20.46 -23.07 -14.18
N ASN A 613 20.24 -22.88 -12.86
CA ASN A 613 21.19 -22.95 -11.77
C ASN A 613 22.31 -21.90 -11.86
N ASP A 614 21.97 -20.69 -12.25
CA ASP A 614 22.87 -19.54 -12.27
C ASP A 614 22.89 -18.72 -10.95
N GLY A 615 21.97 -19.02 -10.04
CA GLY A 615 21.82 -18.40 -8.73
C GLY A 615 20.75 -17.32 -8.68
N GLU A 616 20.04 -17.06 -9.78
CA GLU A 616 18.97 -16.09 -9.89
C GLU A 616 17.62 -16.80 -10.05
N VAL A 617 16.54 -16.16 -9.62
CA VAL A 617 15.19 -16.72 -9.76
C VAL A 617 14.65 -16.46 -11.16
N ASP A 618 14.28 -17.52 -11.89
CA ASP A 618 13.69 -17.44 -13.24
C ASP A 618 12.17 -17.33 -13.20
N LYS A 619 11.52 -18.16 -12.35
CA LYS A 619 10.07 -18.28 -12.31
C LYS A 619 9.52 -18.35 -10.88
N ILE A 620 8.34 -17.77 -10.71
CA ILE A 620 7.54 -17.89 -9.50
C ILE A 620 6.19 -18.49 -9.88
N TYR A 621 5.91 -19.70 -9.38
CA TYR A 621 4.62 -20.36 -9.62
C TYR A 621 3.62 -20.03 -8.53
N TYR A 622 2.45 -19.49 -8.89
CA TYR A 622 1.35 -19.19 -7.98
C TYR A 622 0.41 -20.40 -7.87
N ASN A 623 0.98 -21.56 -7.48
CA ASN A 623 0.29 -22.84 -7.42
C ASN A 623 -0.77 -22.92 -6.34
N GLU A 624 -0.71 -22.07 -5.32
CA GLU A 624 -1.76 -21.94 -4.30
C GLU A 624 -3.06 -21.36 -4.88
N GLY A 625 -3.02 -20.82 -6.10
CA GLY A 625 -4.18 -20.31 -6.80
C GLY A 625 -4.88 -19.20 -6.03
N ILE A 626 -6.18 -19.35 -5.81
CA ILE A 626 -7.00 -18.40 -5.05
C ILE A 626 -6.86 -18.56 -3.53
N TYR A 627 -6.11 -19.56 -3.06
CA TYR A 627 -5.95 -19.89 -1.64
C TYR A 627 -4.76 -19.16 -1.03
N VAL A 628 -4.82 -17.83 -0.97
CA VAL A 628 -3.82 -16.96 -0.35
C VAL A 628 -4.27 -16.58 1.06
N GLY A 629 -3.33 -16.57 2.02
CA GLY A 629 -3.58 -16.15 3.39
C GLY A 629 -4.69 -16.95 4.08
N TYR A 630 -5.61 -16.26 4.76
CA TYR A 630 -6.71 -16.90 5.51
C TYR A 630 -7.58 -17.82 4.66
N ARG A 631 -7.67 -17.60 3.34
CA ARG A 631 -8.42 -18.48 2.43
C ARG A 631 -7.85 -19.89 2.44
N TYR A 632 -6.52 -20.02 2.46
CA TYR A 632 -5.84 -21.30 2.57
C TYR A 632 -6.04 -21.93 3.96
N TYR A 633 -5.71 -21.20 5.02
CA TYR A 633 -5.73 -21.74 6.38
C TYR A 633 -7.12 -22.22 6.77
N SER A 634 -8.17 -21.44 6.46
CA SER A 634 -9.56 -21.83 6.74
C SER A 634 -10.02 -23.02 5.89
N SER A 635 -9.59 -23.09 4.62
CA SER A 635 -10.03 -24.17 3.71
C SER A 635 -9.32 -25.50 3.97
N LYS A 636 -8.06 -25.44 4.40
CA LYS A 636 -7.26 -26.64 4.74
C LYS A 636 -7.37 -27.04 6.22
N GLY A 637 -8.00 -26.22 7.05
CA GLY A 637 -8.06 -26.46 8.50
C GLY A 637 -6.70 -26.41 9.18
N VAL A 638 -5.82 -25.51 8.70
CA VAL A 638 -4.50 -25.29 9.28
C VAL A 638 -4.60 -24.25 10.40
N ASP A 639 -4.19 -24.63 11.59
CA ASP A 639 -4.18 -23.73 12.75
C ASP A 639 -3.16 -22.60 12.57
N VAL A 640 -3.51 -21.40 13.02
CA VAL A 640 -2.65 -20.20 12.98
C VAL A 640 -2.36 -19.66 14.37
N SER A 641 -1.33 -18.86 14.54
CA SER A 641 -1.06 -18.11 15.77
C SER A 641 -2.11 -17.04 15.99
N TYR A 642 -2.38 -16.23 14.97
CA TYR A 642 -3.44 -15.22 14.97
C TYR A 642 -4.11 -15.18 13.60
N PRO A 643 -5.45 -15.29 13.54
CA PRO A 643 -6.18 -15.28 12.26
C PRO A 643 -6.24 -13.87 11.67
N PHE A 644 -6.44 -13.79 10.36
CA PHE A 644 -6.75 -12.56 9.66
C PHE A 644 -7.95 -11.83 10.29
N GLY A 645 -7.88 -10.53 10.40
CA GLY A 645 -8.92 -9.70 11.01
C GLY A 645 -8.92 -9.71 12.55
N TYR A 646 -8.05 -10.47 13.20
CA TYR A 646 -7.98 -10.56 14.66
C TYR A 646 -7.28 -9.35 15.29
N GLY A 647 -7.77 -8.96 16.48
CA GLY A 647 -7.17 -7.93 17.33
C GLY A 647 -8.03 -7.71 18.56
N LEU A 648 -7.39 -7.51 19.72
CA LEU A 648 -8.01 -7.29 21.02
C LEU A 648 -8.25 -5.79 21.29
N SER A 649 -9.10 -5.53 22.28
CA SER A 649 -9.38 -4.20 22.80
C SER A 649 -9.35 -4.24 24.34
N TYR A 650 -9.23 -3.11 25.00
CA TYR A 650 -9.39 -2.97 26.46
C TYR A 650 -10.86 -3.04 26.91
N THR A 651 -11.79 -3.16 25.95
CA THR A 651 -13.22 -3.37 26.18
C THR A 651 -13.69 -4.62 25.42
N THR A 652 -14.97 -4.96 25.54
CA THR A 652 -15.57 -6.09 24.83
C THR A 652 -16.73 -5.62 23.97
N PHE A 653 -16.95 -6.31 22.84
CA PHE A 653 -18.06 -6.02 21.94
C PHE A 653 -18.88 -7.26 21.64
N THR A 654 -20.15 -7.05 21.29
CA THR A 654 -20.98 -8.06 20.62
C THR A 654 -21.42 -7.56 19.27
N ILE A 655 -21.44 -8.46 18.29
CA ILE A 655 -21.99 -8.22 16.94
C ILE A 655 -23.24 -9.09 16.84
N ASP A 656 -24.41 -8.49 16.68
CA ASP A 656 -25.68 -9.19 16.64
C ASP A 656 -26.67 -8.55 15.66
N SER A 657 -27.92 -9.03 15.65
CA SER A 657 -29.03 -8.49 14.85
C SER A 657 -28.69 -8.41 13.34
N ALA A 658 -27.92 -9.37 12.84
CA ALA A 658 -27.56 -9.46 11.43
C ALA A 658 -28.81 -9.64 10.55
N ALA A 659 -28.95 -8.81 9.52
CA ALA A 659 -30.11 -8.86 8.62
C ALA A 659 -29.73 -8.53 7.16
N ILE A 660 -30.43 -9.17 6.22
CA ILE A 660 -30.39 -8.83 4.80
C ILE A 660 -31.59 -7.91 4.51
N SER A 661 -31.32 -6.70 4.01
CA SER A 661 -32.34 -5.71 3.69
C SER A 661 -32.62 -5.60 2.19
N ASN A 662 -31.64 -5.95 1.34
CA ASN A 662 -31.77 -6.04 -0.10
C ASN A 662 -30.96 -7.23 -0.63
N ASN A 663 -31.52 -7.96 -1.60
CA ASN A 663 -30.85 -9.05 -2.31
C ASN A 663 -31.24 -8.98 -3.79
N ASP A 664 -30.92 -7.87 -4.46
CA ASP A 664 -31.11 -7.69 -5.89
C ASP A 664 -29.76 -7.79 -6.62
N LEU A 665 -29.39 -9.02 -6.93
CA LEU A 665 -28.17 -9.37 -7.64
C LEU A 665 -28.41 -9.62 -9.14
N SER A 666 -29.68 -9.54 -9.58
CA SER A 666 -30.09 -9.89 -10.94
C SER A 666 -29.71 -8.88 -12.00
N ASP A 667 -29.36 -7.64 -11.61
CA ASP A 667 -29.01 -6.54 -12.53
C ASP A 667 -27.51 -6.57 -12.94
N GLY A 668 -26.95 -7.78 -13.09
CA GLY A 668 -25.56 -7.96 -13.53
C GLY A 668 -24.57 -7.18 -12.65
N TYR A 669 -23.76 -6.32 -13.28
CA TYR A 669 -22.74 -5.54 -12.57
C TYR A 669 -23.31 -4.53 -11.55
N SER A 670 -24.52 -4.01 -11.79
CA SER A 670 -25.19 -3.03 -10.90
C SER A 670 -25.92 -3.66 -9.72
N GLY A 671 -26.05 -4.99 -9.69
CA GLY A 671 -26.70 -5.70 -8.60
C GLY A 671 -25.92 -5.61 -7.28
N HIS A 672 -26.62 -5.60 -6.15
CA HIS A 672 -25.98 -5.54 -4.85
C HIS A 672 -26.79 -6.25 -3.75
N LEU A 673 -26.07 -6.74 -2.75
CA LEU A 673 -26.56 -7.26 -1.49
C LEU A 673 -26.32 -6.23 -0.40
N THR A 674 -27.39 -5.82 0.31
CA THR A 674 -27.28 -4.90 1.45
C THR A 674 -27.56 -5.66 2.75
N LEU A 675 -26.61 -5.57 3.68
CA LEU A 675 -26.63 -6.19 4.99
C LEU A 675 -26.53 -5.13 6.09
N SER A 676 -27.00 -5.48 7.29
CA SER A 676 -26.76 -4.68 8.48
C SER A 676 -26.48 -5.57 9.69
N ALA A 677 -25.73 -5.04 10.66
CA ALA A 677 -25.53 -5.65 11.98
C ALA A 677 -25.41 -4.57 13.05
N SER A 678 -25.77 -4.89 14.29
CA SER A 678 -25.57 -4.01 15.44
C SER A 678 -24.28 -4.41 16.15
N VAL A 679 -23.42 -3.44 16.43
CA VAL A 679 -22.22 -3.60 17.26
C VAL A 679 -22.47 -2.88 18.60
N THR A 680 -22.34 -3.59 19.71
CA THR A 680 -22.56 -3.07 21.06
C THR A 680 -21.29 -3.16 21.88
N ASN A 681 -20.85 -2.07 22.50
CA ASN A 681 -19.80 -2.10 23.50
C ASN A 681 -20.37 -2.67 24.82
N THR A 682 -19.95 -3.89 25.17
CA THR A 682 -20.42 -4.62 26.35
C THR A 682 -19.47 -4.51 27.56
N GLY A 683 -18.31 -3.87 27.39
CA GLY A 683 -17.31 -3.68 28.43
C GLY A 683 -17.45 -2.34 29.16
N ASN A 684 -16.36 -1.89 29.77
CA ASN A 684 -16.36 -0.73 30.70
C ASN A 684 -15.55 0.47 30.19
N VAL A 685 -14.89 0.35 29.04
CA VAL A 685 -14.05 1.38 28.42
C VAL A 685 -14.63 1.72 27.04
N SER A 686 -14.59 2.99 26.65
CA SER A 686 -14.95 3.40 25.28
C SER A 686 -13.98 2.79 24.25
N GLY A 687 -14.49 2.44 23.09
CA GLY A 687 -13.65 1.86 22.03
C GLY A 687 -14.38 1.68 20.71
N LYS A 688 -13.61 1.26 19.69
CA LYS A 688 -14.09 0.98 18.34
C LYS A 688 -13.97 -0.51 18.04
N GLU A 689 -14.87 -1.05 17.21
CA GLU A 689 -14.81 -2.44 16.72
C GLU A 689 -14.98 -2.48 15.20
N VAL A 690 -14.38 -3.50 14.58
CA VAL A 690 -14.49 -3.78 13.14
C VAL A 690 -15.42 -4.97 12.93
N ALA A 691 -16.52 -4.77 12.24
CA ALA A 691 -17.38 -5.85 11.78
C ALA A 691 -16.98 -6.24 10.35
N GLN A 692 -16.70 -7.52 10.14
CA GLN A 692 -16.17 -8.13 8.92
C GLN A 692 -17.19 -9.11 8.37
N VAL A 693 -17.52 -9.01 7.08
CA VAL A 693 -18.52 -9.85 6.43
C VAL A 693 -17.83 -10.93 5.61
N TYR A 694 -17.91 -12.17 6.08
CA TYR A 694 -17.41 -13.35 5.39
C TYR A 694 -18.54 -14.13 4.73
N VAL A 695 -18.28 -14.68 3.55
CA VAL A 695 -19.27 -15.45 2.79
C VAL A 695 -18.70 -16.83 2.45
N THR A 696 -19.48 -17.86 2.75
CA THR A 696 -19.32 -19.20 2.16
C THR A 696 -20.26 -19.29 0.95
N ALA A 697 -19.70 -19.50 -0.22
CA ALA A 697 -20.44 -19.62 -1.47
C ALA A 697 -20.57 -21.09 -1.91
N PRO A 698 -21.63 -21.47 -2.66
CA PRO A 698 -21.79 -22.80 -3.18
C PRO A 698 -20.72 -23.14 -4.23
N GLU A 699 -20.28 -24.39 -4.26
CA GLU A 699 -19.38 -24.96 -5.26
C GLU A 699 -20.17 -25.80 -6.26
N VAL A 700 -20.50 -25.27 -7.43
CA VAL A 700 -21.23 -26.00 -8.48
C VAL A 700 -20.29 -26.35 -9.62
N LYS A 701 -19.62 -25.35 -10.20
CA LYS A 701 -18.61 -25.50 -11.26
C LYS A 701 -17.21 -25.21 -10.75
N LEU A 702 -17.11 -24.20 -9.85
CA LEU A 702 -15.84 -23.63 -9.39
C LEU A 702 -15.61 -24.04 -7.95
N LYS A 703 -14.38 -24.50 -7.65
CA LYS A 703 -13.91 -24.63 -6.26
C LYS A 703 -13.76 -23.25 -5.63
N LYS A 704 -14.03 -23.13 -4.34
CA LYS A 704 -14.00 -21.87 -3.60
C LYS A 704 -13.37 -22.04 -2.22
N PRO A 705 -12.78 -20.97 -1.65
CA PRO A 705 -12.39 -20.98 -0.26
C PRO A 705 -13.60 -21.19 0.66
N THR A 706 -13.36 -21.82 1.81
CA THR A 706 -14.42 -22.04 2.83
C THR A 706 -15.09 -20.72 3.21
N ILE A 707 -14.30 -19.63 3.31
CA ILE A 707 -14.80 -18.28 3.57
C ILE A 707 -14.01 -17.26 2.74
N GLU A 708 -14.68 -16.19 2.36
CA GLU A 708 -14.07 -15.03 1.74
C GLU A 708 -14.63 -13.74 2.34
N LEU A 709 -13.76 -12.79 2.67
CA LEU A 709 -14.18 -11.43 3.03
C LEU A 709 -14.85 -10.76 1.83
N LYS A 710 -16.01 -10.14 2.07
CA LYS A 710 -16.76 -9.42 1.01
C LYS A 710 -17.01 -7.95 1.37
N ALA A 711 -17.02 -7.62 2.66
CA ALA A 711 -17.14 -6.24 3.15
C ALA A 711 -16.62 -6.11 4.58
N PHE A 712 -16.36 -4.90 5.00
CA PHE A 712 -16.06 -4.55 6.39
C PHE A 712 -16.49 -3.12 6.70
N ALA A 713 -16.68 -2.83 7.99
CA ALA A 713 -16.90 -1.47 8.50
C ALA A 713 -16.42 -1.37 9.95
N LYS A 714 -15.86 -0.20 10.31
CA LYS A 714 -15.45 0.14 11.68
C LYS A 714 -16.48 1.07 12.32
N THR A 715 -16.80 0.84 13.60
CA THR A 715 -17.70 1.73 14.35
C THR A 715 -17.05 3.09 14.63
N SER A 716 -17.86 4.09 14.90
CA SER A 716 -17.44 5.22 15.70
C SER A 716 -17.00 4.76 17.11
N GLU A 717 -16.44 5.66 17.92
CA GLU A 717 -16.09 5.32 19.29
C GLU A 717 -17.37 5.10 20.12
N LEU A 718 -17.56 3.88 20.60
CA LEU A 718 -18.73 3.49 21.39
C LEU A 718 -18.43 3.57 22.88
N SER A 719 -19.20 4.38 23.61
CA SER A 719 -19.18 4.37 25.08
C SER A 719 -19.73 3.04 25.63
N PRO A 720 -19.39 2.65 26.88
CA PRO A 720 -19.94 1.46 27.52
C PRO A 720 -21.47 1.39 27.45
N GLY A 721 -21.98 0.25 26.97
CA GLY A 721 -23.42 -0.02 26.83
C GLY A 721 -24.09 0.65 25.63
N THR A 722 -23.37 1.36 24.76
CA THR A 722 -23.93 1.95 23.53
C THR A 722 -23.72 1.04 22.33
N SER A 723 -24.58 1.20 21.32
CA SER A 723 -24.60 0.40 20.10
C SER A 723 -24.63 1.30 18.87
N GLU A 724 -24.04 0.79 17.77
CA GLU A 724 -24.11 1.35 16.42
C GLU A 724 -24.59 0.28 15.44
N THR A 725 -25.41 0.66 14.48
CA THR A 725 -25.79 -0.23 13.37
C THR A 725 -24.92 0.08 12.17
N LEU A 726 -24.14 -0.90 11.76
CA LEU A 726 -23.32 -0.84 10.55
C LEU A 726 -24.10 -1.41 9.35
N THR A 727 -23.91 -0.79 8.19
CA THR A 727 -24.50 -1.22 6.92
C THR A 727 -23.40 -1.60 5.93
N PHE A 728 -23.58 -2.72 5.24
CA PHE A 728 -22.63 -3.24 4.25
C PHE A 728 -23.33 -3.36 2.90
N ASN A 729 -22.71 -2.79 1.88
CA ASN A 729 -23.14 -2.95 0.49
C ASN A 729 -22.09 -3.80 -0.24
N ILE A 730 -22.50 -4.94 -0.75
CA ILE A 730 -21.65 -5.89 -1.47
C ILE A 730 -22.16 -5.94 -2.89
N SER A 731 -21.35 -5.55 -3.84
CA SER A 731 -21.70 -5.60 -5.27
C SER A 731 -21.77 -7.04 -5.78
N SER A 732 -22.51 -7.26 -6.86
CA SER A 732 -22.50 -8.54 -7.56
C SER A 732 -21.09 -8.96 -7.97
N PHE A 733 -20.23 -7.99 -8.35
CA PHE A 733 -18.83 -8.25 -8.70
C PHE A 733 -18.00 -8.77 -7.52
N GLU A 734 -18.18 -8.20 -6.32
CA GLU A 734 -17.47 -8.67 -5.10
C GLU A 734 -17.88 -10.10 -4.71
N LEU A 735 -19.15 -10.49 -4.97
CA LEU A 735 -19.65 -11.85 -4.73
C LEU A 735 -19.22 -12.84 -5.81
N ALA A 736 -19.01 -12.40 -7.05
CA ALA A 736 -18.72 -13.25 -8.18
C ALA A 736 -17.35 -13.93 -8.09
N SER A 737 -17.25 -15.09 -8.75
CA SER A 737 -16.00 -15.79 -9.05
C SER A 737 -15.77 -15.78 -10.57
N PHE A 738 -14.50 -15.86 -10.99
CA PHE A 738 -14.15 -15.87 -12.41
C PHE A 738 -14.17 -17.30 -12.96
N ASP A 739 -15.01 -17.54 -13.96
CA ASP A 739 -15.05 -18.81 -14.70
C ASP A 739 -14.22 -18.69 -15.99
N PRO A 740 -13.01 -19.31 -16.06
CA PRO A 740 -12.16 -19.26 -17.23
C PRO A 740 -12.76 -19.99 -18.45
N SER A 741 -13.70 -20.93 -18.24
CA SER A 741 -14.30 -21.68 -19.33
C SER A 741 -15.30 -20.84 -20.12
N SER A 742 -15.99 -19.90 -19.49
CA SER A 742 -16.92 -18.96 -20.10
C SER A 742 -16.33 -17.55 -20.29
N ASN A 743 -15.11 -17.28 -19.79
CA ASN A 743 -14.49 -15.96 -19.70
C ASN A 743 -15.40 -14.92 -19.03
N ALA A 744 -16.02 -15.28 -17.90
CA ALA A 744 -17.02 -14.44 -17.24
C ALA A 744 -16.88 -14.47 -15.73
N TRP A 745 -17.28 -13.34 -15.11
CA TRP A 745 -17.56 -13.28 -13.69
C TRP A 745 -18.98 -13.79 -13.44
N ILE A 746 -19.12 -14.83 -12.63
CA ILE A 746 -20.42 -15.49 -12.38
C ILE A 746 -20.71 -15.58 -10.90
N ILE A 747 -22.00 -15.53 -10.55
CA ILE A 747 -22.52 -15.94 -9.25
C ILE A 747 -23.22 -17.27 -9.47
N GLU A 748 -22.76 -18.35 -8.82
CA GLU A 748 -23.30 -19.68 -9.00
C GLU A 748 -24.61 -19.89 -8.23
N PRO A 749 -25.52 -20.75 -8.69
CA PRO A 749 -26.75 -21.05 -7.98
C PRO A 749 -26.49 -21.87 -6.71
N GLY A 750 -27.29 -21.61 -5.67
CA GLY A 750 -27.22 -22.32 -4.39
C GLY A 750 -27.38 -21.39 -3.19
N THR A 751 -27.17 -21.95 -1.99
CA THR A 751 -27.27 -21.23 -0.73
C THR A 751 -25.95 -20.57 -0.37
N TYR A 752 -25.95 -19.26 -0.14
CA TYR A 752 -24.86 -18.45 0.37
C TYR A 752 -25.04 -18.23 1.87
N ASN A 753 -23.99 -18.54 2.66
CA ASN A 753 -23.99 -18.29 4.09
C ASN A 753 -23.11 -17.08 4.41
N VAL A 754 -23.65 -16.10 5.10
CA VAL A 754 -23.00 -14.85 5.46
C VAL A 754 -22.74 -14.81 6.95
N TYR A 755 -21.50 -14.62 7.33
CA TYR A 755 -21.04 -14.48 8.71
C TYR A 755 -20.59 -13.04 8.94
N ILE A 756 -21.11 -12.36 9.97
CA ILE A 756 -20.63 -11.06 10.39
C ILE A 756 -19.87 -11.26 11.70
N SER A 757 -18.54 -11.15 11.64
CA SER A 757 -17.62 -11.49 12.72
C SER A 757 -16.61 -10.36 12.92
N ASN A 758 -15.72 -10.46 13.90
CA ASN A 758 -14.60 -9.53 14.12
C ASN A 758 -13.24 -10.13 13.73
N SER A 759 -13.23 -11.29 13.09
CA SER A 759 -12.06 -11.95 12.48
C SER A 759 -12.50 -13.06 11.53
N SER A 760 -11.53 -13.66 10.81
CA SER A 760 -11.75 -14.83 9.96
C SER A 760 -12.01 -16.12 10.75
N ASP A 761 -11.85 -16.13 12.06
CA ASP A 761 -12.35 -17.20 12.91
C ASP A 761 -13.85 -17.05 13.14
N ILE A 762 -14.64 -17.69 12.29
CA ILE A 762 -16.11 -17.67 12.33
C ILE A 762 -16.72 -18.78 13.19
N SER A 763 -15.91 -19.56 13.90
CA SER A 763 -16.36 -20.77 14.62
C SER A 763 -17.49 -20.53 15.63
N ASN A 764 -17.57 -19.32 16.18
CA ASN A 764 -18.61 -18.89 17.13
C ASN A 764 -19.69 -17.98 16.52
N THR A 765 -19.70 -17.81 15.19
CA THR A 765 -20.63 -16.92 14.49
C THR A 765 -21.72 -17.73 13.77
N SER A 766 -22.99 -17.42 14.01
CA SER A 766 -24.10 -18.05 13.29
C SER A 766 -24.34 -17.29 11.96
N PRO A 767 -24.49 -17.99 10.83
CA PRO A 767 -24.74 -17.33 9.56
C PRO A 767 -26.20 -16.88 9.41
N ILE A 768 -26.38 -15.86 8.58
CA ILE A 768 -27.62 -15.60 7.86
C ILE A 768 -27.44 -16.06 6.42
N SER A 769 -28.51 -16.49 5.75
CA SER A 769 -28.40 -17.12 4.44
C SER A 769 -29.34 -16.50 3.41
N PHE A 770 -28.96 -16.60 2.14
CA PHE A 770 -29.79 -16.29 0.99
C PHE A 770 -29.54 -17.29 -0.15
N ASP A 771 -30.52 -17.42 -1.03
CA ASP A 771 -30.47 -18.39 -2.14
C ASP A 771 -30.39 -17.65 -3.49
N ILE A 772 -29.56 -18.20 -4.38
CA ILE A 772 -29.51 -17.83 -5.81
C ILE A 772 -30.11 -18.98 -6.60
N GLY A 773 -31.17 -18.70 -7.35
CA GLY A 773 -31.93 -19.75 -8.06
C GLY A 773 -31.28 -20.24 -9.34
N GLU A 774 -30.58 -19.38 -10.06
CA GLU A 774 -29.88 -19.66 -11.33
C GLU A 774 -28.60 -18.87 -11.43
N GLU A 775 -27.68 -19.32 -12.29
CA GLU A 775 -26.39 -18.64 -12.50
C GLU A 775 -26.61 -17.21 -13.02
N ILE A 776 -25.91 -16.24 -12.42
CA ILE A 776 -25.92 -14.85 -12.83
C ILE A 776 -24.57 -14.52 -13.47
N VAL A 777 -24.57 -14.09 -14.73
CA VAL A 777 -23.37 -13.54 -15.38
C VAL A 777 -23.28 -12.05 -15.03
N VAL A 778 -22.29 -11.72 -14.20
CA VAL A 778 -22.08 -10.35 -13.73
C VAL A 778 -21.35 -9.51 -14.77
N ALA A 779 -20.27 -10.05 -15.36
CA ALA A 779 -19.52 -9.36 -16.41
C ALA A 779 -18.86 -10.38 -17.34
N GLN A 780 -18.87 -10.10 -18.63
CA GLN A 780 -18.14 -10.84 -19.65
C GLN A 780 -16.77 -10.20 -19.84
N THR A 781 -15.72 -11.01 -19.98
CA THR A 781 -14.34 -10.55 -20.24
C THR A 781 -13.87 -10.95 -21.63
N SER A 782 -12.76 -10.35 -22.06
CA SER A 782 -12.14 -10.67 -23.35
C SER A 782 -11.57 -12.10 -23.32
N PRO A 783 -11.91 -12.95 -24.33
CA PRO A 783 -11.40 -14.32 -24.39
C PRO A 783 -9.87 -14.37 -24.51
N GLY A 784 -9.23 -15.27 -23.77
CA GLY A 784 -7.80 -15.50 -23.83
C GLY A 784 -6.93 -14.39 -23.21
N SER A 785 -7.53 -13.41 -22.52
CA SER A 785 -6.77 -12.41 -21.80
C SER A 785 -5.98 -13.02 -20.63
N LEU A 786 -4.80 -12.44 -20.35
CA LEU A 786 -3.82 -12.84 -19.35
C LEU A 786 -2.96 -14.08 -19.72
N GLY A 787 -2.97 -14.48 -20.99
CA GLY A 787 -1.93 -15.30 -21.61
C GLY A 787 -2.09 -16.81 -21.51
N ILE A 788 -1.16 -17.47 -22.17
CA ILE A 788 -1.08 -18.94 -22.25
C ILE A 788 -0.50 -19.42 -20.94
N ILE A 789 -1.20 -20.36 -20.33
CA ILE A 789 -0.77 -21.00 -19.10
C ILE A 789 0.02 -22.26 -19.48
N ASP A 790 1.10 -22.49 -18.77
CA ASP A 790 1.71 -23.81 -18.73
C ASP A 790 0.69 -24.80 -18.14
N ASP A 791 0.37 -25.86 -18.87
CA ASP A 791 -0.61 -26.89 -18.45
C ASP A 791 -0.23 -27.58 -17.11
N SER A 792 1.01 -27.34 -16.62
CA SER A 792 1.47 -27.81 -15.31
C SER A 792 1.03 -26.94 -14.11
N ILE A 793 0.49 -25.74 -14.37
CA ILE A 793 -0.02 -24.86 -13.30
C ILE A 793 -1.40 -25.34 -12.92
N ILE A 794 -1.52 -25.81 -11.70
CA ILE A 794 -2.77 -26.33 -11.13
C ILE A 794 -3.08 -25.49 -9.88
N ASP A 795 -4.28 -24.90 -9.82
CA ASP A 795 -4.78 -24.34 -8.55
C ASP A 795 -4.75 -25.47 -7.50
N ILE A 796 -4.37 -25.16 -6.26
CA ILE A 796 -4.34 -26.14 -5.18
C ILE A 796 -5.73 -26.75 -5.05
N ASP A 797 -5.80 -28.07 -5.25
CA ASP A 797 -7.04 -28.82 -5.05
C ASP A 797 -7.28 -28.94 -3.53
N VAL A 798 -8.30 -28.23 -3.05
CA VAL A 798 -8.76 -28.31 -1.66
C VAL A 798 -9.84 -29.40 -1.61
N GLU A 799 -9.42 -30.67 -1.46
CA GLU A 799 -10.36 -31.78 -1.17
C GLU A 799 -10.83 -31.76 0.30
#